data_86a922c99343849f283d315876e7a77f
#
_entry.id   86a922c99343849f283d315876e7a77f
#
_cell.length_a   1.000
_cell.length_b   1.000
_cell.length_c   1.000
_cell.angle_alpha   90.00
_cell.angle_beta   90.00
_cell.angle_gamma   90.00
#
_symmetry.space_group_name_H-M   'P 1'
#
loop_
_entity.id
_entity.type
_entity.pdbx_description
1 polymer ?
#
loop_
_entity_poly.entity_id
_entity_poly.type
_entity_poly.pdbx_seq_one_letter_code
_entity_poly.pdbx_strand_id
1 'polypeptide(L)'
;MKLLRKRVPQITRLMCIAIAFWVAAGFTAFADVKGTILDKEGEPIVGATVLVKGTQKGAAADLDGQFTLSGVDANATLLVSAVGYTPQEIALKGRTDITITLVEDSKVLDDVVVIGYGSLQKKQVTSSITSIKADDLAAGIGGATVGTALQGKIAGLSIDGTNSPNASSSFQLRGVGSVNAAQSPLIVIDGVPGGDIRLLAQEDIESIDVLKDASAGAIYGTRAAAGVILITTKNAKAGNVRVTYTGEFTTDFIRNKPDLLTADEYTKTVANATDWGYDTDWYDAVTRNHPFSQQHMLTLQGGTDNLSVYSSLMYKDAEGVVIGDNRKDYSGRINATYKLWDNRVEVGVRLQAREADRDQRGGEGTVGTAMRYNPTIPLMSVNEPTKWNVDEAGAGAAGGTPVSNIEYQYNNGKDQWLLGTATLKIRLYDGLNLQGSANVDRRQYQGVYYEDAKRYSSIQNNRAGYASHSFDKTTNISYDAYLSYLKEFGENREHRLDAVLGWSYWDSARETFSANNADFSINGIGPWNLGEGTYLKDGNAGMSSYKSPTNRLISFFARANYSYDDKYMASASVRREGSSKFGANNRWGTFWAVSGGWRISRESFMDDTRDWLSDLKIRVAYGVTGNNSIPTGITKPRLTNDAGGWLNSATGTFFNSYGPANNANPDLKWEEKKEFNVGLDFSLFNDRLWGKFDWYTRDIDNLLFEVDAPQPPYVSNTIWRNVGSMQNKGWEIEVGGNAIQTKDFTWTSTLNFSHNSGKIKKLGMEGQYIDGDGFPNPGNPGSPVRLSSGSPLGKFFVFRYAGVDENGNIQIYDKENNVVPATGNNINSSNRVYTGNSFPALIVAWNNTLRYRNFDFGLQLRGWFDFDVISQPSMYQGLITGTGGNNLIKNLYEENKHIKGDKVLCDYFIQDGTFVKIDAISVGYTLNTSKWNKYLQKTRLYLTLRDVARFTSYSGVNPEVNINGLQPGIEKLDGSSLYPQTIHATFGVQLTF
;
A
#
# COMPACT_ATOMS: atom_id res chain seq x y z
N MET A 1 -28.52 2.04 29.57
CA MET A 1 -28.82 2.15 28.12
C MET A 1 -29.75 3.34 27.77
N LYS A 2 -29.66 4.49 28.44
CA LYS A 2 -30.44 5.72 28.12
C LYS A 2 -29.66 7.05 28.28
N LEU A 3 -28.33 7.02 28.37
CA LEU A 3 -27.48 8.22 28.61
C LEU A 3 -26.42 8.54 27.54
N LEU A 4 -26.39 7.81 26.41
CA LEU A 4 -25.38 8.03 25.33
C LEU A 4 -25.96 8.72 24.08
N ARG A 5 -27.12 9.40 24.17
CA ARG A 5 -27.81 10.04 23.02
C ARG A 5 -27.70 11.57 22.96
N LYS A 6 -26.69 12.21 23.57
CA LYS A 6 -26.65 13.70 23.61
C LYS A 6 -25.36 14.40 23.21
N ARG A 7 -24.50 13.83 22.35
CA ARG A 7 -23.28 14.57 21.89
C ARG A 7 -23.03 14.61 20.37
N VAL A 8 -24.01 14.34 19.54
CA VAL A 8 -23.85 14.43 18.06
C VAL A 8 -24.34 15.74 17.39
N PRO A 9 -24.97 16.74 18.07
CA PRO A 9 -25.55 17.87 17.33
C PRO A 9 -24.62 19.06 17.01
N GLN A 10 -23.36 19.10 17.47
CA GLN A 10 -22.56 20.33 17.27
C GLN A 10 -21.80 20.38 15.93
N ILE A 11 -21.35 19.23 15.41
CA ILE A 11 -20.61 19.18 14.13
C ILE A 11 -21.56 19.36 12.94
N THR A 12 -22.77 18.80 13.01
CA THR A 12 -23.78 18.93 11.96
C THR A 12 -24.32 20.36 11.84
N ARG A 13 -24.35 21.15 12.93
CA ARG A 13 -24.75 22.55 12.88
C ARG A 13 -23.68 23.48 12.30
N LEU A 14 -22.40 23.17 12.49
CA LEU A 14 -21.30 23.93 11.88
C LEU A 14 -21.20 23.69 10.36
N MET A 15 -21.51 22.49 9.89
CA MET A 15 -21.57 22.19 8.45
C MET A 15 -22.70 22.93 7.72
N CYS A 16 -23.87 23.06 8.34
CA CYS A 16 -25.01 23.78 7.73
C CYS A 16 -24.81 25.31 7.68
N ILE A 17 -24.08 25.88 8.63
CA ILE A 17 -23.83 27.34 8.68
C ILE A 17 -22.78 27.76 7.66
N ALA A 18 -21.78 26.94 7.35
CA ALA A 18 -20.78 27.20 6.32
C ALA A 18 -21.37 27.20 4.89
N ILE A 19 -22.43 26.43 4.67
CA ILE A 19 -23.13 26.35 3.36
C ILE A 19 -24.05 27.58 3.12
N ALA A 20 -24.62 28.18 4.19
CA ALA A 20 -25.58 29.28 4.08
C ALA A 20 -24.94 30.66 3.77
N PHE A 21 -23.64 30.83 3.99
CA PHE A 21 -22.99 32.16 3.83
C PHE A 21 -22.50 32.44 2.38
N TRP A 22 -22.62 31.49 1.42
CA TRP A 22 -22.06 31.61 0.06
C TRP A 22 -23.09 31.85 -1.06
N VAL A 23 -24.37 31.93 -0.78
CA VAL A 23 -25.44 31.99 -1.80
C VAL A 23 -25.91 33.42 -2.16
N ALA A 24 -25.36 34.47 -1.58
CA ALA A 24 -25.86 35.85 -1.77
C ALA A 24 -24.85 36.77 -2.46
N ALA A 25 -24.61 36.61 -3.78
CA ALA A 25 -24.03 37.67 -4.62
C ALA A 25 -24.62 37.62 -6.05
N GLY A 26 -25.16 38.70 -6.46
CA GLY A 26 -26.14 38.94 -7.53
C GLY A 26 -25.64 38.91 -9.00
N PHE A 27 -26.60 38.86 -9.89
CA PHE A 27 -26.49 38.74 -11.35
C PHE A 27 -26.70 40.06 -12.11
N THR A 28 -25.93 40.19 -13.19
CA THR A 28 -26.22 41.20 -14.28
C THR A 28 -26.23 40.47 -15.64
N ALA A 29 -27.10 40.93 -16.61
CA ALA A 29 -27.45 40.25 -17.86
C ALA A 29 -26.74 40.81 -19.12
N PHE A 30 -26.43 39.90 -20.08
CA PHE A 30 -25.71 40.21 -21.34
C PHE A 30 -26.24 39.37 -22.55
N ALA A 31 -25.80 39.63 -23.81
CA ALA A 31 -26.31 39.06 -25.05
C ALA A 31 -25.66 37.72 -25.45
N ASP A 32 -26.38 36.89 -26.24
CA ASP A 32 -25.98 35.53 -26.60
C ASP A 32 -25.14 35.44 -27.88
N VAL A 33 -23.99 34.74 -27.85
CA VAL A 33 -23.17 34.39 -29.02
C VAL A 33 -23.32 32.92 -29.30
N LYS A 34 -23.66 32.55 -30.51
CA LYS A 34 -23.74 31.16 -31.01
C LYS A 34 -22.63 30.89 -32.00
N GLY A 35 -22.18 29.67 -32.11
CA GLY A 35 -21.21 29.31 -33.13
C GLY A 35 -21.02 27.80 -33.25
N THR A 36 -20.30 27.42 -34.33
CA THR A 36 -19.95 26.02 -34.59
C THR A 36 -18.43 25.89 -34.67
N ILE A 37 -17.87 24.85 -34.06
CA ILE A 37 -16.44 24.57 -34.07
C ILE A 37 -16.20 23.30 -34.90
N LEU A 38 -15.42 23.46 -35.95
CA LEU A 38 -15.11 22.42 -36.92
C LEU A 38 -13.59 22.19 -36.98
N ASP A 39 -13.18 21.03 -37.48
CA ASP A 39 -11.82 20.76 -37.91
C ASP A 39 -11.59 21.24 -39.37
N LYS A 40 -10.38 20.99 -39.93
CA LYS A 40 -10.03 21.36 -41.29
C LYS A 40 -10.82 20.59 -42.36
N GLU A 41 -11.31 19.41 -42.02
CA GLU A 41 -12.11 18.55 -42.87
C GLU A 41 -13.60 18.91 -42.82
N GLY A 42 -13.98 19.85 -41.92
CA GLY A 42 -15.35 20.33 -41.75
C GLY A 42 -16.18 19.48 -40.80
N GLU A 43 -15.56 18.56 -40.04
CA GLU A 43 -16.20 17.73 -39.03
C GLU A 43 -16.35 18.48 -37.69
N PRO A 44 -17.46 18.33 -36.94
CA PRO A 44 -17.70 19.04 -35.71
C PRO A 44 -16.79 18.56 -34.57
N ILE A 45 -16.15 19.49 -33.83
CA ILE A 45 -15.30 19.22 -32.70
C ILE A 45 -16.13 19.22 -31.42
N VAL A 46 -16.53 18.04 -30.99
CA VAL A 46 -17.34 17.81 -29.79
C VAL A 46 -16.54 18.12 -28.50
N GLY A 47 -17.13 18.87 -27.57
CA GLY A 47 -16.51 19.19 -26.29
C GLY A 47 -15.42 20.26 -26.35
N ALA A 48 -15.22 20.94 -27.49
CA ALA A 48 -14.33 22.09 -27.57
C ALA A 48 -14.80 23.18 -26.60
N THR A 49 -13.86 23.77 -25.87
CA THR A 49 -14.13 24.79 -24.86
C THR A 49 -13.97 26.18 -25.48
N VAL A 50 -14.96 27.04 -25.32
CA VAL A 50 -14.96 28.45 -25.72
C VAL A 50 -15.00 29.31 -24.48
N LEU A 51 -13.98 30.09 -24.22
CA LEU A 51 -13.85 30.99 -23.07
C LEU A 51 -13.79 32.44 -23.54
N VAL A 52 -14.47 33.32 -22.84
CA VAL A 52 -14.31 34.77 -23.07
C VAL A 52 -13.02 35.22 -22.38
N LYS A 53 -12.03 35.66 -23.15
CA LYS A 53 -10.71 36.08 -22.66
C LYS A 53 -10.81 37.11 -21.56
N GLY A 54 -10.11 36.85 -20.42
CA GLY A 54 -10.14 37.72 -19.24
C GLY A 54 -11.36 37.56 -18.35
N THR A 55 -12.22 36.56 -18.63
CA THR A 55 -13.37 36.20 -17.79
C THR A 55 -13.41 34.70 -17.57
N GLN A 56 -14.24 34.23 -16.64
CA GLN A 56 -14.53 32.81 -16.46
C GLN A 56 -15.74 32.30 -17.26
N LYS A 57 -16.23 33.09 -18.17
CA LYS A 57 -17.41 32.79 -18.95
C LYS A 57 -17.05 31.91 -20.13
N GLY A 58 -17.63 30.70 -20.20
CA GLY A 58 -17.35 29.79 -21.29
C GLY A 58 -18.50 28.83 -21.56
N ALA A 59 -18.40 28.11 -22.66
CA ALA A 59 -19.30 27.04 -23.08
C ALA A 59 -18.48 25.91 -23.69
N ALA A 60 -19.00 24.69 -23.62
CA ALA A 60 -18.48 23.55 -24.36
C ALA A 60 -19.33 23.30 -25.59
N ALA A 61 -18.70 22.94 -26.73
CA ALA A 61 -19.37 22.54 -27.92
C ALA A 61 -20.14 21.22 -27.76
N ASP A 62 -21.33 21.15 -28.26
CA ASP A 62 -22.18 19.93 -28.26
C ASP A 62 -21.75 18.88 -29.31
N LEU A 63 -22.59 17.88 -29.55
CA LEU A 63 -22.33 16.80 -30.51
C LEU A 63 -22.24 17.26 -31.98
N ASP A 64 -22.83 18.40 -32.30
CA ASP A 64 -22.79 19.01 -33.62
C ASP A 64 -21.74 20.15 -33.68
N GLY A 65 -20.85 20.21 -32.66
CA GLY A 65 -19.82 21.25 -32.52
C GLY A 65 -20.37 22.62 -32.19
N GLN A 66 -21.66 22.74 -31.83
CA GLN A 66 -22.32 24.01 -31.58
C GLN A 66 -22.11 24.45 -30.12
N PHE A 67 -21.90 25.77 -29.94
CA PHE A 67 -21.84 26.36 -28.60
C PHE A 67 -22.74 27.61 -28.54
N THR A 68 -23.16 27.90 -27.32
CA THR A 68 -23.88 29.14 -27.01
C THR A 68 -23.31 29.79 -25.78
N LEU A 69 -22.85 31.03 -25.87
CA LEU A 69 -22.37 31.86 -24.78
C LEU A 69 -23.35 32.98 -24.52
N SER A 70 -24.04 32.98 -23.42
CA SER A 70 -25.00 33.99 -23.07
C SER A 70 -24.30 35.18 -22.38
N GLY A 71 -24.66 36.41 -22.84
CA GLY A 71 -24.22 37.64 -22.18
C GLY A 71 -22.77 38.00 -22.37
N VAL A 72 -22.25 37.96 -23.55
CA VAL A 72 -20.88 38.32 -23.92
C VAL A 72 -20.81 39.74 -24.46
N ASP A 73 -19.75 40.48 -24.16
CA ASP A 73 -19.49 41.79 -24.74
C ASP A 73 -19.28 41.67 -26.26
N ALA A 74 -19.87 42.55 -27.04
CA ALA A 74 -19.80 42.54 -28.50
C ALA A 74 -18.35 42.61 -29.05
N ASN A 75 -17.41 43.14 -28.31
CA ASN A 75 -15.98 43.28 -28.65
C ASN A 75 -15.10 42.25 -27.92
N ALA A 76 -15.67 41.30 -27.21
CA ALA A 76 -14.89 40.30 -26.49
C ALA A 76 -14.07 39.45 -27.47
N THR A 77 -12.95 38.95 -26.98
CA THR A 77 -12.14 37.93 -27.65
C THR A 77 -12.46 36.57 -27.02
N LEU A 78 -12.81 35.60 -27.86
CA LEU A 78 -13.01 34.20 -27.43
C LEU A 78 -11.68 33.43 -27.52
N LEU A 79 -11.34 32.71 -26.47
CA LEU A 79 -10.29 31.70 -26.48
C LEU A 79 -10.96 30.34 -26.71
N VAL A 80 -10.68 29.71 -27.86
CA VAL A 80 -11.26 28.43 -28.25
C VAL A 80 -10.19 27.38 -28.19
N SER A 81 -10.45 26.27 -27.47
CA SER A 81 -9.51 25.18 -27.30
C SER A 81 -10.24 23.82 -27.31
N ALA A 82 -9.61 22.83 -27.88
CA ALA A 82 -10.06 21.43 -27.82
C ALA A 82 -8.84 20.52 -27.65
N VAL A 83 -9.04 19.35 -27.02
CA VAL A 83 -7.98 18.36 -26.86
C VAL A 83 -7.53 17.89 -28.24
N GLY A 84 -6.24 18.01 -28.53
CA GLY A 84 -5.68 17.68 -29.84
C GLY A 84 -5.69 18.81 -30.88
N TYR A 85 -6.10 20.02 -30.50
CA TYR A 85 -6.16 21.17 -31.38
C TYR A 85 -5.41 22.37 -30.82
N THR A 86 -4.79 23.17 -31.72
CA THR A 86 -4.13 24.42 -31.33
C THR A 86 -5.16 25.45 -30.87
N PRO A 87 -5.07 26.01 -29.65
CA PRO A 87 -5.96 27.04 -29.17
C PRO A 87 -5.93 28.29 -30.06
N GLN A 88 -7.11 28.86 -30.35
CA GLN A 88 -7.24 30.06 -31.15
C GLN A 88 -7.94 31.18 -30.39
N GLU A 89 -7.47 32.44 -30.62
CA GLU A 89 -8.13 33.65 -30.13
C GLU A 89 -8.96 34.28 -31.26
N ILE A 90 -10.26 34.40 -31.05
CA ILE A 90 -11.23 34.94 -32.04
C ILE A 90 -11.86 36.21 -31.46
N ALA A 91 -11.56 37.34 -32.05
CA ALA A 91 -12.27 38.60 -31.70
C ALA A 91 -13.66 38.60 -32.29
N LEU A 92 -14.71 38.83 -31.50
CA LEU A 92 -16.11 38.79 -31.90
C LEU A 92 -16.43 39.91 -32.89
N LYS A 93 -15.94 41.14 -32.65
CA LYS A 93 -16.19 42.35 -33.49
C LYS A 93 -17.68 42.52 -33.82
N GLY A 94 -18.55 42.32 -32.84
CA GLY A 94 -19.99 42.48 -32.98
C GLY A 94 -20.72 41.25 -33.65
N ARG A 95 -20.03 40.16 -33.94
CA ARG A 95 -20.65 38.94 -34.50
C ARG A 95 -21.33 38.14 -33.42
N THR A 96 -22.55 37.70 -33.64
CA THR A 96 -23.35 36.85 -32.74
C THR A 96 -23.47 35.42 -33.22
N ASP A 97 -23.04 35.13 -34.47
CA ASP A 97 -22.96 33.80 -35.07
C ASP A 97 -21.59 33.64 -35.73
N ILE A 98 -20.84 32.60 -35.36
CA ILE A 98 -19.46 32.41 -35.84
C ILE A 98 -19.15 30.94 -36.07
N THR A 99 -18.45 30.62 -37.17
CA THR A 99 -17.85 29.33 -37.42
C THR A 99 -16.36 29.42 -37.17
N ILE A 100 -15.83 28.49 -36.36
CA ILE A 100 -14.44 28.45 -35.95
C ILE A 100 -13.85 27.14 -36.46
N THR A 101 -12.76 27.22 -37.21
CA THR A 101 -12.03 26.04 -37.66
C THR A 101 -10.75 25.94 -36.85
N LEU A 102 -10.63 24.88 -36.00
CA LEU A 102 -9.41 24.60 -35.27
C LEU A 102 -8.47 23.76 -36.13
N VAL A 103 -7.19 24.02 -35.91
CA VAL A 103 -6.10 23.26 -36.52
C VAL A 103 -5.64 22.21 -35.55
N GLU A 104 -5.55 20.95 -35.96
CA GLU A 104 -4.96 19.90 -35.12
C GLU A 104 -3.60 20.34 -34.61
N ASP A 105 -3.43 20.23 -33.27
CA ASP A 105 -2.15 20.42 -32.65
C ASP A 105 -1.42 19.08 -32.65
N SER A 106 -0.43 18.94 -33.49
CA SER A 106 0.47 17.78 -33.48
C SER A 106 1.38 17.74 -32.23
N LYS A 107 1.30 18.73 -31.35
CA LYS A 107 1.88 18.68 -30.02
C LYS A 107 0.90 17.92 -29.12
N VAL A 108 1.06 16.61 -29.10
CA VAL A 108 0.56 15.79 -27.98
C VAL A 108 0.91 16.51 -26.68
N LEU A 109 -0.06 16.76 -25.84
CA LEU A 109 0.16 17.28 -24.48
C LEU A 109 1.22 16.38 -23.84
N ASP A 110 2.45 16.88 -23.74
CA ASP A 110 3.56 16.15 -23.17
C ASP A 110 3.19 15.75 -21.74
N ASP A 111 3.00 14.46 -21.49
CA ASP A 111 2.75 13.91 -20.15
C ASP A 111 3.91 14.33 -19.24
N VAL A 112 3.58 15.03 -18.17
CA VAL A 112 4.55 15.48 -17.18
C VAL A 112 4.63 14.42 -16.08
N VAL A 113 5.86 14.04 -15.74
CA VAL A 113 6.17 13.07 -14.68
C VAL A 113 6.83 13.80 -13.52
N VAL A 114 6.36 13.55 -12.30
CA VAL A 114 6.98 14.09 -11.10
C VAL A 114 8.23 13.28 -10.75
N ILE A 115 9.36 13.97 -10.57
CA ILE A 115 10.68 13.33 -10.35
C ILE A 115 11.36 13.77 -9.04
N GLY A 116 10.58 14.27 -8.08
CA GLY A 116 11.06 14.86 -6.83
C GLY A 116 11.72 16.24 -7.02
N TYR A 117 11.31 17.21 -6.24
CA TYR A 117 11.75 18.62 -6.33
C TYR A 117 11.63 19.21 -7.76
N GLY A 118 10.71 18.66 -8.58
CA GLY A 118 10.46 19.11 -9.94
C GLY A 118 9.69 18.09 -10.77
N SER A 119 9.45 18.43 -12.04
CA SER A 119 8.76 17.59 -13.01
C SER A 119 9.42 17.68 -14.36
N LEU A 120 9.43 16.57 -15.11
CA LEU A 120 9.94 16.49 -16.48
C LEU A 120 8.85 16.01 -17.44
N GLN A 121 8.99 16.36 -18.70
CA GLN A 121 8.19 15.75 -19.75
C GLN A 121 8.60 14.27 -19.90
N LYS A 122 7.64 13.38 -20.07
CA LYS A 122 7.84 11.92 -20.15
C LYS A 122 8.92 11.55 -21.20
N LYS A 123 8.97 12.27 -22.32
CA LYS A 123 9.98 12.07 -23.36
C LYS A 123 11.42 12.37 -22.90
N GLN A 124 11.60 13.24 -21.90
CA GLN A 124 12.90 13.65 -21.35
C GLN A 124 13.37 12.82 -20.17
N VAL A 125 12.53 11.92 -19.66
CA VAL A 125 12.88 11.04 -18.53
C VAL A 125 13.88 10.00 -18.99
N THR A 126 15.01 9.89 -18.27
CA THR A 126 16.11 8.94 -18.50
C THR A 126 16.13 7.78 -17.50
N SER A 127 15.29 7.83 -16.49
CA SER A 127 15.15 6.81 -15.43
C SER A 127 13.91 5.93 -15.63
N SER A 128 13.86 4.80 -14.93
CA SER A 128 12.70 3.90 -14.96
C SER A 128 11.59 4.43 -14.06
N ILE A 129 10.57 5.05 -14.66
CA ILE A 129 9.40 5.61 -13.97
C ILE A 129 8.13 5.10 -14.63
N THR A 130 7.16 4.71 -13.80
CA THR A 130 5.79 4.40 -14.26
C THR A 130 4.82 5.36 -13.61
N SER A 131 4.03 6.06 -14.42
CA SER A 131 2.99 7.01 -13.99
C SER A 131 1.62 6.43 -14.22
N ILE A 132 0.73 6.56 -13.24
CA ILE A 132 -0.70 6.20 -13.32
C ILE A 132 -1.50 7.45 -12.99
N LYS A 133 -2.41 7.82 -13.90
CA LYS A 133 -3.31 8.96 -13.70
C LYS A 133 -4.56 8.54 -12.92
N ALA A 134 -5.26 9.53 -12.35
CA ALA A 134 -6.51 9.32 -11.61
C ALA A 134 -7.56 8.52 -12.40
N ASP A 135 -7.70 8.80 -13.69
CA ASP A 135 -8.68 8.13 -14.56
C ASP A 135 -8.36 6.63 -14.74
N ASP A 136 -7.06 6.29 -14.77
CA ASP A 136 -6.61 4.89 -14.86
C ASP A 136 -6.73 4.17 -13.51
N LEU A 137 -6.65 4.89 -12.39
CA LEU A 137 -6.93 4.36 -11.06
C LEU A 137 -8.44 4.10 -10.87
N ALA A 138 -9.26 5.08 -11.26
CA ALA A 138 -10.70 5.06 -11.06
C ALA A 138 -11.45 4.10 -12.00
N ALA A 139 -10.85 3.78 -13.17
CA ALA A 139 -11.49 2.92 -14.14
C ALA A 139 -11.64 1.49 -13.58
N GLY A 140 -12.82 1.21 -13.05
CA GLY A 140 -13.23 -0.15 -12.69
C GLY A 140 -12.93 -0.62 -11.27
N ILE A 141 -12.57 0.24 -10.32
CA ILE A 141 -12.22 -0.21 -8.98
C ILE A 141 -12.93 0.60 -7.88
N GLY A 142 -14.25 0.68 -7.94
CA GLY A 142 -15.03 1.24 -6.82
C GLY A 142 -14.82 0.45 -5.52
N GLY A 143 -14.79 1.14 -4.38
CA GLY A 143 -14.66 0.53 -3.05
C GLY A 143 -13.25 0.01 -2.70
N ALA A 144 -12.25 0.17 -3.58
CA ALA A 144 -10.88 -0.27 -3.33
C ALA A 144 -10.11 0.68 -2.40
N THR A 145 -9.08 0.16 -1.71
CA THR A 145 -8.05 1.01 -1.13
C THR A 145 -7.08 1.45 -2.23
N VAL A 146 -6.34 2.54 -2.02
CA VAL A 146 -5.32 2.99 -2.99
C VAL A 146 -4.29 1.89 -3.27
N GLY A 147 -3.93 1.08 -2.26
CA GLY A 147 -3.04 -0.05 -2.42
C GLY A 147 -3.59 -1.09 -3.40
N THR A 148 -4.80 -1.58 -3.17
CA THR A 148 -5.44 -2.56 -4.06
C THR A 148 -5.70 -2.01 -5.46
N ALA A 149 -5.95 -0.71 -5.59
CA ALA A 149 -6.13 -0.05 -6.89
C ALA A 149 -4.85 -0.04 -7.75
N LEU A 150 -3.67 -0.13 -7.15
CA LEU A 150 -2.37 -0.21 -7.85
C LEU A 150 -1.99 -1.63 -8.28
N GLN A 151 -2.66 -2.65 -7.73
CA GLN A 151 -2.30 -4.04 -7.97
C GLN A 151 -2.44 -4.41 -9.45
N GLY A 152 -1.39 -5.01 -10.05
CA GLY A 152 -1.36 -5.37 -11.46
C GLY A 152 -1.20 -4.20 -12.45
N LYS A 153 -1.18 -2.93 -11.99
CA LYS A 153 -1.02 -1.78 -12.89
C LYS A 153 0.44 -1.37 -13.11
N ILE A 154 1.36 -1.82 -12.26
CA ILE A 154 2.78 -1.47 -12.30
C ILE A 154 3.61 -2.74 -12.34
N ALA A 155 4.34 -2.96 -13.43
CA ALA A 155 5.28 -4.07 -13.54
C ALA A 155 6.38 -3.95 -12.46
N GLY A 156 6.70 -5.07 -11.79
CA GLY A 156 7.71 -5.13 -10.73
C GLY A 156 7.25 -4.64 -9.34
N LEU A 157 6.00 -4.16 -9.19
CA LEU A 157 5.40 -3.83 -7.89
C LEU A 157 4.52 -4.98 -7.42
N SER A 158 4.87 -5.57 -6.29
CA SER A 158 4.06 -6.55 -5.55
C SER A 158 3.37 -5.87 -4.39
N ILE A 159 2.09 -6.17 -4.21
CA ILE A 159 1.25 -5.63 -3.13
C ILE A 159 0.59 -6.81 -2.44
N ASP A 160 0.83 -6.92 -1.13
CA ASP A 160 0.17 -7.88 -0.25
C ASP A 160 -0.81 -7.14 0.66
N GLY A 161 -1.97 -7.73 0.86
CA GLY A 161 -3.03 -7.18 1.71
C GLY A 161 -4.22 -8.12 1.76
N THR A 162 -5.00 -8.02 2.82
CA THR A 162 -6.21 -8.81 3.04
C THR A 162 -7.46 -7.98 2.82
N ASN A 163 -8.60 -8.66 2.74
CA ASN A 163 -9.92 -8.04 2.63
C ASN A 163 -10.44 -7.48 3.99
N SER A 164 -9.67 -7.60 5.07
CA SER A 164 -10.02 -6.99 6.36
C SER A 164 -10.02 -5.46 6.28
N PRO A 165 -11.05 -4.78 6.76
CA PRO A 165 -11.10 -3.31 6.84
C PRO A 165 -9.96 -2.70 7.66
N ASN A 166 -9.42 -3.46 8.62
CA ASN A 166 -8.35 -3.04 9.51
C ASN A 166 -6.94 -3.39 9.02
N ALA A 167 -6.82 -4.20 7.95
CA ALA A 167 -5.52 -4.58 7.40
C ALA A 167 -4.77 -3.42 6.74
N SER A 168 -3.46 -3.57 6.66
CA SER A 168 -2.57 -2.67 5.91
C SER A 168 -1.95 -3.42 4.73
N SER A 169 -1.86 -2.76 3.58
CA SER A 169 -1.13 -3.31 2.43
C SER A 169 0.38 -3.15 2.62
N SER A 170 1.15 -4.17 2.30
CA SER A 170 2.60 -4.10 2.16
C SER A 170 3.01 -4.00 0.69
N PHE A 171 4.08 -3.24 0.42
CA PHE A 171 4.56 -2.97 -0.93
C PHE A 171 5.99 -3.47 -1.07
N GLN A 172 6.29 -4.17 -2.16
CA GLN A 172 7.64 -4.55 -2.54
C GLN A 172 7.89 -4.21 -4.00
N LEU A 173 9.03 -3.56 -4.30
CA LEU A 173 9.40 -3.13 -5.63
C LEU A 173 10.72 -3.76 -6.06
N ARG A 174 10.71 -4.53 -7.17
CA ARG A 174 11.89 -5.20 -7.73
C ARG A 174 12.58 -6.14 -6.74
N GLY A 175 11.79 -6.91 -5.98
CA GLY A 175 12.27 -7.92 -5.04
C GLY A 175 12.72 -7.38 -3.70
N VAL A 176 13.38 -8.23 -2.91
CA VAL A 176 13.75 -7.96 -1.51
C VAL A 176 14.80 -6.87 -1.45
N GLY A 177 14.49 -5.78 -0.74
CA GLY A 177 15.34 -4.59 -0.66
C GLY A 177 16.44 -4.65 0.39
N SER A 178 16.31 -5.50 1.41
CA SER A 178 17.25 -5.69 2.51
C SER A 178 16.89 -6.94 3.31
N VAL A 179 17.78 -7.39 4.20
CA VAL A 179 17.46 -8.49 5.14
C VAL A 179 16.81 -7.95 6.42
N ASN A 180 17.37 -6.97 7.08
CA ASN A 180 16.89 -6.43 8.35
C ASN A 180 16.47 -4.95 8.28
N ALA A 181 16.80 -4.25 7.19
CA ALA A 181 16.43 -2.85 6.99
C ALA A 181 15.13 -2.72 6.18
N ALA A 182 14.71 -1.49 5.83
CA ALA A 182 13.45 -1.26 5.12
C ALA A 182 13.39 -1.98 3.78
N GLN A 183 12.29 -2.65 3.55
CA GLN A 183 12.00 -3.42 2.33
C GLN A 183 10.93 -2.75 1.47
N SER A 184 10.09 -1.90 2.06
CA SER A 184 9.00 -1.19 1.37
C SER A 184 9.47 0.11 0.72
N PRO A 185 8.91 0.50 -0.44
CA PRO A 185 9.16 1.80 -1.07
C PRO A 185 8.80 2.97 -0.16
N LEU A 186 9.51 4.08 -0.31
CA LEU A 186 9.16 5.33 0.35
C LEU A 186 7.90 5.91 -0.28
N ILE A 187 6.87 6.14 0.52
CA ILE A 187 5.68 6.87 0.08
C ILE A 187 5.92 8.36 0.31
N VAL A 188 5.68 9.17 -0.73
CA VAL A 188 5.77 10.63 -0.69
C VAL A 188 4.43 11.20 -1.14
N ILE A 189 3.75 11.94 -0.28
CA ILE A 189 2.46 12.57 -0.58
C ILE A 189 2.68 14.08 -0.70
N ASP A 190 2.42 14.64 -1.88
CA ASP A 190 2.59 16.08 -2.18
C ASP A 190 3.96 16.63 -1.77
N GLY A 191 5.01 15.83 -1.92
CA GLY A 191 6.38 16.19 -1.54
C GLY A 191 6.76 15.87 -0.10
N VAL A 192 5.84 15.40 0.75
CA VAL A 192 6.12 14.99 2.15
C VAL A 192 6.54 13.54 2.22
N PRO A 193 7.80 13.23 2.54
CA PRO A 193 8.28 11.85 2.60
C PRO A 193 7.83 11.13 3.87
N GLY A 194 7.45 9.85 3.73
CA GLY A 194 7.02 9.00 4.84
C GLY A 194 5.51 9.05 5.08
N GLY A 195 4.73 9.59 4.15
CA GLY A 195 3.27 9.56 4.20
C GLY A 195 2.70 8.14 4.29
N ASP A 196 1.47 8.02 4.73
CA ASP A 196 0.74 6.76 4.76
C ASP A 196 -0.34 6.78 3.66
N ILE A 197 -0.27 5.83 2.74
CA ILE A 197 -1.22 5.74 1.61
C ILE A 197 -2.67 5.53 2.09
N ARG A 198 -2.86 4.99 3.29
CA ARG A 198 -4.19 4.82 3.90
C ARG A 198 -4.86 6.14 4.26
N LEU A 199 -4.10 7.25 4.34
CA LEU A 199 -4.65 8.59 4.58
C LEU A 199 -5.50 9.10 3.41
N LEU A 200 -5.25 8.58 2.21
CA LEU A 200 -5.82 9.12 0.98
C LEU A 200 -7.10 8.39 0.58
N ALA A 201 -8.11 9.16 0.22
CA ALA A 201 -9.18 8.66 -0.63
C ALA A 201 -8.65 8.55 -2.07
N GLN A 202 -9.05 7.52 -2.80
CA GLN A 202 -8.64 7.30 -4.19
C GLN A 202 -9.03 8.50 -5.07
N GLU A 203 -10.19 9.09 -4.80
CA GLU A 203 -10.75 10.22 -5.53
C GLU A 203 -9.96 11.52 -5.33
N ASP A 204 -9.16 11.63 -4.26
CA ASP A 204 -8.27 12.79 -4.01
C ASP A 204 -6.97 12.73 -4.82
N ILE A 205 -6.65 11.61 -5.45
CA ILE A 205 -5.39 11.41 -6.18
C ILE A 205 -5.51 11.97 -7.60
N GLU A 206 -4.49 12.70 -8.05
CA GLU A 206 -4.33 13.16 -9.43
C GLU A 206 -3.42 12.21 -10.22
N SER A 207 -2.26 11.83 -9.63
CA SER A 207 -1.35 10.85 -10.23
C SER A 207 -0.54 10.11 -9.17
N ILE A 208 -0.05 8.93 -9.55
CA ILE A 208 0.93 8.16 -8.80
C ILE A 208 2.09 7.87 -9.73
N ASP A 209 3.30 8.35 -9.36
CA ASP A 209 4.54 8.13 -10.08
C ASP A 209 5.44 7.20 -9.27
N VAL A 210 5.80 6.04 -9.83
CA VAL A 210 6.64 5.05 -9.16
C VAL A 210 8.05 5.10 -9.73
N LEU A 211 8.98 5.56 -8.90
CA LEU A 211 10.40 5.66 -9.19
C LEU A 211 11.05 4.32 -8.85
N LYS A 212 11.40 3.55 -9.88
CA LYS A 212 11.82 2.16 -9.70
C LYS A 212 13.32 1.99 -9.54
N ASP A 213 14.13 2.86 -10.15
CA ASP A 213 15.57 2.77 -10.16
C ASP A 213 16.27 3.78 -9.24
N ALA A 214 17.55 3.53 -8.99
CA ALA A 214 18.35 4.40 -8.13
C ALA A 214 18.56 5.80 -8.73
N SER A 215 18.50 5.98 -10.07
CA SER A 215 18.70 7.28 -10.71
C SER A 215 17.54 8.24 -10.40
N ALA A 216 16.32 7.72 -10.36
CA ALA A 216 15.15 8.48 -9.93
C ALA A 216 15.09 8.65 -8.40
N GLY A 217 15.52 7.63 -7.63
CA GLY A 217 15.41 7.59 -6.17
C GLY A 217 16.51 8.37 -5.42
N ALA A 218 17.69 8.57 -5.98
CA ALA A 218 18.85 9.14 -5.27
C ALA A 218 18.59 10.53 -4.66
N ILE A 219 17.73 11.34 -5.27
CA ILE A 219 17.36 12.67 -4.77
C ILE A 219 16.62 12.59 -3.41
N TYR A 220 15.95 11.47 -3.10
CA TYR A 220 15.27 11.21 -1.82
C TYR A 220 16.18 10.56 -0.78
N GLY A 221 17.44 10.25 -1.14
CA GLY A 221 18.48 9.75 -0.25
C GLY A 221 18.21 8.35 0.28
N THR A 222 18.54 8.15 1.55
CA THR A 222 18.56 6.83 2.18
C THR A 222 17.19 6.21 2.43
N ARG A 223 16.13 7.00 2.39
CA ARG A 223 14.76 6.49 2.52
C ARG A 223 14.22 5.86 1.24
N ALA A 224 14.89 6.11 0.11
CA ALA A 224 14.49 5.62 -1.22
C ALA A 224 15.14 4.28 -1.64
N ALA A 225 15.81 3.59 -0.71
CA ALA A 225 16.53 2.35 -1.01
C ALA A 225 15.66 1.26 -1.66
N ALA A 226 14.39 1.16 -1.30
CA ALA A 226 13.45 0.20 -1.89
C ALA A 226 12.61 0.79 -3.04
N GLY A 227 12.96 1.99 -3.56
CA GLY A 227 12.18 2.76 -4.53
C GLY A 227 11.30 3.82 -3.88
N VAL A 228 10.56 4.58 -4.69
CA VAL A 228 9.70 5.67 -4.22
C VAL A 228 8.35 5.63 -4.93
N ILE A 229 7.28 5.80 -4.18
CA ILE A 229 5.91 5.99 -4.68
C ILE A 229 5.53 7.44 -4.41
N LEU A 230 5.51 8.27 -5.45
CA LEU A 230 5.11 9.67 -5.38
C LEU A 230 3.62 9.78 -5.64
N ILE A 231 2.88 10.36 -4.73
CA ILE A 231 1.45 10.58 -4.87
C ILE A 231 1.22 12.08 -4.95
N THR A 232 0.71 12.51 -6.09
CA THR A 232 0.24 13.88 -6.29
C THR A 232 -1.27 13.89 -6.11
N THR A 233 -1.73 14.77 -5.27
CA THR A 233 -3.16 14.91 -5.01
C THR A 233 -3.75 16.04 -5.82
N LYS A 234 -5.07 15.97 -6.03
CA LYS A 234 -5.82 16.96 -6.82
C LYS A 234 -5.65 18.37 -6.26
N ASN A 235 -5.37 19.29 -7.16
CA ASN A 235 -5.37 20.74 -6.93
C ASN A 235 -6.46 21.37 -7.79
N ALA A 236 -7.08 22.43 -7.30
CA ALA A 236 -8.01 23.19 -8.12
C ALA A 236 -7.27 23.95 -9.22
N LYS A 237 -7.88 24.01 -10.39
CA LYS A 237 -7.51 24.95 -11.47
C LYS A 237 -8.36 26.21 -11.34
N ALA A 238 -7.87 27.34 -11.84
CA ALA A 238 -8.70 28.54 -11.98
C ALA A 238 -9.94 28.19 -12.81
N GLY A 239 -11.12 28.63 -12.38
CA GLY A 239 -12.37 28.34 -13.06
C GLY A 239 -13.56 28.28 -12.10
N ASN A 240 -14.73 27.97 -12.65
CA ASN A 240 -15.98 27.89 -11.90
C ASN A 240 -15.90 26.90 -10.74
N VAL A 241 -16.58 27.22 -9.65
CA VAL A 241 -16.76 26.31 -8.53
C VAL A 241 -17.53 25.07 -8.98
N ARG A 242 -16.95 23.90 -8.73
CA ARG A 242 -17.55 22.60 -8.99
C ARG A 242 -17.67 21.83 -7.70
N VAL A 243 -18.85 21.32 -7.43
CA VAL A 243 -19.11 20.42 -6.30
C VAL A 243 -19.38 19.03 -6.86
N THR A 244 -18.70 18.01 -6.31
CA THR A 244 -18.97 16.62 -6.69
C THR A 244 -19.24 15.80 -5.44
N TYR A 245 -20.35 15.07 -5.47
CA TYR A 245 -20.67 14.03 -4.48
C TYR A 245 -20.42 12.66 -5.09
N THR A 246 -19.71 11.79 -4.36
CA THR A 246 -19.52 10.37 -4.69
C THR A 246 -20.03 9.52 -3.54
N GLY A 247 -20.96 8.62 -3.82
CA GLY A 247 -21.46 7.61 -2.88
C GLY A 247 -21.15 6.22 -3.39
N GLU A 248 -20.61 5.35 -2.56
CA GLU A 248 -20.32 3.94 -2.86
C GLU A 248 -20.94 3.05 -1.80
N PHE A 249 -21.55 1.97 -2.23
CA PHE A 249 -22.24 0.99 -1.39
C PHE A 249 -21.73 -0.40 -1.78
N THR A 250 -21.10 -1.09 -0.84
CA THR A 250 -20.43 -2.37 -1.07
C THR A 250 -21.04 -3.45 -0.19
N THR A 251 -21.26 -4.62 -0.76
CA THR A 251 -21.56 -5.84 -0.02
C THR A 251 -20.60 -6.95 -0.44
N ASP A 252 -20.23 -7.81 0.51
CA ASP A 252 -19.24 -8.84 0.32
C ASP A 252 -19.87 -10.23 0.34
N PHE A 253 -19.34 -11.14 -0.50
CA PHE A 253 -19.76 -12.53 -0.58
C PHE A 253 -18.54 -13.42 -0.37
N ILE A 254 -18.56 -14.31 0.64
CA ILE A 254 -17.48 -15.27 0.85
C ILE A 254 -17.41 -16.20 -0.37
N ARG A 255 -16.24 -16.24 -1.03
CA ARG A 255 -16.05 -17.00 -2.26
C ARG A 255 -15.77 -18.47 -2.01
N ASN A 256 -14.81 -18.74 -1.13
CA ASN A 256 -14.35 -20.11 -0.84
C ASN A 256 -14.40 -20.30 0.69
N LYS A 257 -15.40 -21.04 1.15
CA LYS A 257 -15.44 -21.54 2.52
C LYS A 257 -14.65 -22.85 2.57
N PRO A 258 -13.71 -23.01 3.53
CA PRO A 258 -13.05 -24.28 3.74
C PRO A 258 -14.05 -25.37 4.09
N ASP A 259 -13.94 -26.54 3.48
CA ASP A 259 -14.76 -27.72 3.77
C ASP A 259 -14.20 -28.42 5.02
N LEU A 260 -14.82 -28.16 6.17
CA LEU A 260 -14.42 -28.71 7.47
C LEU A 260 -15.18 -30.00 7.74
N LEU A 261 -14.63 -30.88 8.58
CA LEU A 261 -15.38 -32.07 9.02
C LEU A 261 -16.60 -31.65 9.84
N THR A 262 -17.76 -32.22 9.54
CA THR A 262 -18.97 -32.15 10.38
C THR A 262 -18.75 -32.90 11.68
N ALA A 263 -19.63 -32.73 12.66
CA ALA A 263 -19.54 -33.42 13.95
C ALA A 263 -19.48 -34.96 13.79
N ASP A 264 -20.32 -35.52 12.92
CA ASP A 264 -20.35 -36.96 12.63
C ASP A 264 -19.08 -37.48 11.94
N GLU A 265 -18.54 -36.68 10.99
CA GLU A 265 -17.27 -37.02 10.32
C GLU A 265 -16.09 -36.88 11.29
N TYR A 266 -16.08 -35.81 12.12
CA TYR A 266 -15.04 -35.53 13.09
C TYR A 266 -14.90 -36.64 14.13
N THR A 267 -16.02 -37.10 14.74
CA THR A 267 -16.02 -38.15 15.74
C THR A 267 -15.58 -39.49 15.19
N LYS A 268 -15.83 -39.79 13.91
CA LYS A 268 -15.39 -41.00 13.21
C LYS A 268 -13.93 -40.92 12.79
N THR A 269 -13.39 -39.73 12.57
CA THR A 269 -12.08 -39.53 11.96
C THR A 269 -10.99 -39.24 13.01
N VAL A 270 -11.28 -38.36 13.97
CA VAL A 270 -10.29 -37.92 14.95
C VAL A 270 -10.25 -38.91 16.11
N ALA A 271 -9.12 -39.60 16.26
CA ALA A 271 -8.96 -40.56 17.36
C ALA A 271 -9.06 -39.91 18.73
N ASN A 272 -9.81 -40.49 19.63
CA ASN A 272 -10.11 -39.95 20.96
C ASN A 272 -10.83 -38.60 20.96
N ALA A 273 -11.55 -38.26 19.88
CA ALA A 273 -12.42 -37.09 19.84
C ALA A 273 -13.48 -37.17 20.95
N THR A 274 -13.61 -36.11 21.74
CA THR A 274 -14.72 -36.02 22.69
C THR A 274 -15.94 -35.54 21.90
N ASP A 275 -17.02 -36.32 21.95
CA ASP A 275 -18.31 -35.96 21.37
C ASP A 275 -19.18 -35.32 22.42
N TRP A 276 -19.56 -34.06 22.21
CA TRP A 276 -20.45 -33.32 23.11
C TRP A 276 -21.90 -33.33 22.64
N GLY A 277 -22.20 -34.02 21.53
CA GLY A 277 -23.53 -34.25 21.00
C GLY A 277 -24.13 -33.08 20.22
N TYR A 278 -23.34 -32.13 19.75
CA TYR A 278 -23.77 -31.01 18.92
C TYR A 278 -23.12 -31.05 17.55
N ASP A 279 -23.57 -30.20 16.62
CA ASP A 279 -22.98 -29.98 15.30
C ASP A 279 -22.91 -28.48 15.03
N THR A 280 -21.80 -27.85 15.42
CA THR A 280 -21.59 -26.41 15.35
C THR A 280 -20.65 -26.07 14.23
N ASP A 281 -21.13 -25.31 13.24
CA ASP A 281 -20.27 -24.67 12.24
C ASP A 281 -19.65 -23.40 12.83
N TRP A 282 -18.44 -23.55 13.36
CA TRP A 282 -17.71 -22.45 13.99
C TRP A 282 -17.26 -21.37 13.00
N TYR A 283 -17.04 -21.75 11.72
CA TYR A 283 -16.69 -20.77 10.69
C TYR A 283 -17.84 -19.81 10.42
N ASP A 284 -19.05 -20.34 10.23
CA ASP A 284 -20.25 -19.53 10.05
C ASP A 284 -20.60 -18.73 11.30
N ALA A 285 -20.32 -19.27 12.49
CA ALA A 285 -20.60 -18.58 13.76
C ALA A 285 -19.75 -17.31 13.97
N VAL A 286 -18.57 -17.21 13.35
CA VAL A 286 -17.70 -16.02 13.45
C VAL A 286 -17.69 -15.15 12.19
N THR A 287 -18.40 -15.54 11.14
CA THR A 287 -18.49 -14.78 9.90
C THR A 287 -19.87 -14.19 9.65
N ARG A 288 -19.93 -13.13 8.87
CA ARG A 288 -21.19 -12.48 8.43
C ARG A 288 -21.53 -12.86 7.02
N ASN A 289 -22.81 -13.10 6.79
CA ASN A 289 -23.33 -13.16 5.43
C ASN A 289 -23.66 -11.73 4.97
N HIS A 290 -23.04 -11.31 3.88
CA HIS A 290 -23.30 -10.03 3.20
C HIS A 290 -23.12 -8.77 4.06
N PRO A 291 -21.93 -8.54 4.69
CA PRO A 291 -21.67 -7.29 5.40
C PRO A 291 -21.84 -6.11 4.44
N PHE A 292 -22.31 -4.99 4.99
CA PHE A 292 -22.60 -3.79 4.21
C PHE A 292 -21.67 -2.65 4.57
N SER A 293 -20.95 -2.16 3.57
CA SER A 293 -20.04 -1.03 3.70
C SER A 293 -20.52 0.15 2.85
N GLN A 294 -20.27 1.37 3.32
CA GLN A 294 -20.62 2.59 2.60
C GLN A 294 -19.52 3.64 2.67
N GLN A 295 -19.37 4.41 1.60
CA GLN A 295 -18.46 5.56 1.53
C GLN A 295 -19.20 6.75 0.91
N HIS A 296 -19.06 7.92 1.54
CA HIS A 296 -19.61 9.18 1.06
C HIS A 296 -18.50 10.21 0.98
N MET A 297 -18.35 10.83 -0.16
CA MET A 297 -17.33 11.85 -0.38
C MET A 297 -17.94 13.08 -1.05
N LEU A 298 -17.65 14.24 -0.51
CA LEU A 298 -18.00 15.54 -1.07
C LEU A 298 -16.71 16.27 -1.42
N THR A 299 -16.57 16.69 -2.67
CA THR A 299 -15.43 17.49 -3.12
C THR A 299 -15.89 18.84 -3.62
N LEU A 300 -15.12 19.87 -3.33
CA LEU A 300 -15.31 21.23 -3.81
C LEU A 300 -14.01 21.71 -4.43
N GLN A 301 -14.05 22.17 -5.67
CA GLN A 301 -12.90 22.73 -6.36
C GLN A 301 -13.30 23.97 -7.15
N GLY A 302 -12.41 24.96 -7.18
CA GLY A 302 -12.61 26.17 -7.93
C GLY A 302 -11.60 27.24 -7.57
N GLY A 303 -11.68 28.37 -8.20
CA GLY A 303 -10.76 29.47 -7.90
C GLY A 303 -10.79 30.58 -8.94
N THR A 304 -10.01 31.61 -8.65
CA THR A 304 -9.70 32.70 -9.56
C THR A 304 -8.30 32.51 -10.15
N ASP A 305 -7.84 33.45 -10.97
CA ASP A 305 -6.47 33.41 -11.52
C ASP A 305 -5.41 33.43 -10.42
N ASN A 306 -5.72 34.03 -9.26
CA ASN A 306 -4.81 34.20 -8.15
C ASN A 306 -5.01 33.19 -7.03
N LEU A 307 -6.24 32.68 -6.81
CA LEU A 307 -6.56 31.75 -5.72
C LEU A 307 -7.17 30.48 -6.30
N SER A 308 -6.58 29.33 -6.00
CA SER A 308 -7.16 28.02 -6.27
C SER A 308 -7.38 27.25 -4.98
N VAL A 309 -8.55 26.61 -4.83
CA VAL A 309 -8.93 25.85 -3.64
C VAL A 309 -9.55 24.52 -4.05
N TYR A 310 -8.98 23.44 -3.55
CA TYR A 310 -9.57 22.11 -3.56
C TYR A 310 -9.87 21.68 -2.12
N SER A 311 -11.05 21.16 -1.87
CA SER A 311 -11.42 20.62 -0.55
C SER A 311 -12.21 19.32 -0.73
N SER A 312 -11.99 18.36 0.18
CA SER A 312 -12.77 17.13 0.24
C SER A 312 -13.14 16.76 1.68
N LEU A 313 -14.31 16.14 1.83
CA LEU A 313 -14.78 15.54 3.07
C LEU A 313 -15.23 14.12 2.77
N MET A 314 -14.78 13.14 3.55
CA MET A 314 -15.11 11.73 3.38
C MET A 314 -15.59 11.12 4.70
N TYR A 315 -16.64 10.33 4.61
CA TYR A 315 -17.09 9.37 5.61
C TYR A 315 -17.09 7.98 4.99
N LYS A 316 -16.50 7.00 5.69
CA LYS A 316 -16.54 5.59 5.30
C LYS A 316 -16.91 4.74 6.52
N ASP A 317 -17.85 3.80 6.35
CA ASP A 317 -18.18 2.77 7.32
C ASP A 317 -17.97 1.41 6.63
N ALA A 318 -16.97 0.66 7.07
CA ALA A 318 -16.59 -0.61 6.48
C ALA A 318 -16.80 -1.74 7.49
N GLU A 319 -17.66 -2.68 7.12
CA GLU A 319 -17.85 -3.92 7.86
C GLU A 319 -17.07 -5.05 7.21
N GLY A 320 -16.25 -5.77 8.00
CA GLY A 320 -15.59 -6.98 7.55
C GLY A 320 -16.51 -8.21 7.62
N VAL A 321 -16.17 -9.24 6.85
CA VAL A 321 -16.88 -10.54 6.90
C VAL A 321 -16.68 -11.27 8.22
N VAL A 322 -15.63 -10.95 8.98
CA VAL A 322 -15.43 -11.48 10.35
C VAL A 322 -16.14 -10.59 11.34
N ILE A 323 -16.92 -11.19 12.26
CA ILE A 323 -17.62 -10.46 13.33
C ILE A 323 -16.59 -9.78 14.23
N GLY A 324 -16.78 -8.47 14.51
CA GLY A 324 -15.86 -7.69 15.32
C GLY A 324 -14.64 -7.16 14.53
N ASP A 325 -14.66 -7.22 13.19
CA ASP A 325 -13.66 -6.58 12.32
C ASP A 325 -14.34 -5.45 11.52
N ASN A 326 -14.38 -4.24 12.08
CA ASN A 326 -15.05 -3.09 11.48
C ASN A 326 -14.19 -1.84 11.57
N ARG A 327 -14.46 -0.88 10.67
CA ARG A 327 -13.71 0.38 10.63
C ARG A 327 -14.58 1.53 10.15
N LYS A 328 -14.55 2.66 10.89
CA LYS A 328 -15.16 3.92 10.48
C LYS A 328 -14.10 4.98 10.28
N ASP A 329 -14.10 5.62 9.13
CA ASP A 329 -13.14 6.67 8.78
C ASP A 329 -13.85 8.00 8.54
N TYR A 330 -13.27 9.06 9.07
CA TYR A 330 -13.64 10.44 8.83
C TYR A 330 -12.40 11.17 8.33
N SER A 331 -12.45 11.79 7.16
CA SER A 331 -11.32 12.58 6.68
C SER A 331 -11.76 13.91 6.07
N GLY A 332 -10.90 14.90 6.23
CA GLY A 332 -11.06 16.21 5.61
C GLY A 332 -9.72 16.67 5.03
N ARG A 333 -9.78 17.28 3.86
CA ARG A 333 -8.63 17.81 3.14
C ARG A 333 -8.91 19.19 2.58
N ILE A 334 -7.91 20.04 2.58
CA ILE A 334 -7.90 21.33 1.90
C ILE A 334 -6.53 21.57 1.26
N ASN A 335 -6.54 21.93 -0.02
CA ASN A 335 -5.37 22.42 -0.76
C ASN A 335 -5.72 23.83 -1.26
N ALA A 336 -4.97 24.82 -0.84
CA ALA A 336 -5.13 26.21 -1.28
C ALA A 336 -3.80 26.73 -1.81
N THR A 337 -3.82 27.38 -2.95
CA THR A 337 -2.64 28.05 -3.53
C THR A 337 -3.03 29.48 -3.88
N TYR A 338 -2.23 30.42 -3.41
CA TYR A 338 -2.41 31.85 -3.66
C TYR A 338 -1.19 32.42 -4.36
N LYS A 339 -1.42 33.16 -5.47
CA LYS A 339 -0.41 33.82 -6.30
C LYS A 339 -0.45 35.31 -6.10
N LEU A 340 0.70 35.91 -5.85
CA LEU A 340 0.90 37.32 -5.55
C LEU A 340 1.83 37.98 -6.58
N TRP A 341 1.67 39.26 -6.81
CA TRP A 341 2.55 40.10 -7.62
C TRP A 341 2.83 39.50 -9.01
N ASP A 342 1.79 39.30 -9.80
CA ASP A 342 1.87 38.74 -11.16
C ASP A 342 2.57 37.40 -11.19
N ASN A 343 2.18 36.50 -10.29
CA ASN A 343 2.74 35.16 -10.11
C ASN A 343 4.24 35.15 -9.72
N ARG A 344 4.76 36.26 -9.15
CA ARG A 344 6.16 36.28 -8.66
C ARG A 344 6.31 35.51 -7.36
N VAL A 345 5.29 35.54 -6.51
CA VAL A 345 5.25 34.75 -5.26
C VAL A 345 4.04 33.86 -5.25
N GLU A 346 4.24 32.59 -4.94
CA GLU A 346 3.18 31.60 -4.76
C GLU A 346 3.28 31.00 -3.36
N VAL A 347 2.17 31.06 -2.61
CA VAL A 347 2.03 30.48 -1.27
C VAL A 347 1.00 29.37 -1.35
N GLY A 348 1.40 28.17 -0.92
CA GLY A 348 0.52 27.01 -0.86
C GLY A 348 0.34 26.52 0.57
N VAL A 349 -0.88 26.10 0.90
CA VAL A 349 -1.19 25.41 2.16
C VAL A 349 -1.97 24.16 1.82
N ARG A 350 -1.52 23.01 2.35
CA ARG A 350 -2.21 21.73 2.27
C ARG A 350 -2.39 21.20 3.67
N LEU A 351 -3.60 20.82 4.00
CA LEU A 351 -3.93 20.23 5.28
C LEU A 351 -4.82 19.02 5.03
N GLN A 352 -4.47 17.92 5.64
CA GLN A 352 -5.26 16.68 5.67
C GLN A 352 -5.36 16.19 7.10
N ALA A 353 -6.58 15.92 7.54
CA ALA A 353 -6.86 15.28 8.82
C ALA A 353 -7.69 14.02 8.58
N ARG A 354 -7.40 12.96 9.33
CA ARG A 354 -8.18 11.71 9.32
C ARG A 354 -8.29 11.16 10.72
N GLU A 355 -9.47 10.68 11.06
CA GLU A 355 -9.73 9.87 12.25
C GLU A 355 -10.33 8.54 11.80
N ALA A 356 -9.89 7.44 12.39
CA ALA A 356 -10.45 6.11 12.14
C ALA A 356 -10.73 5.41 13.48
N ASP A 357 -11.96 4.99 13.66
CA ASP A 357 -12.38 4.10 14.75
C ASP A 357 -12.35 2.66 14.25
N ARG A 358 -11.67 1.77 14.99
CA ARG A 358 -11.53 0.36 14.68
C ARG A 358 -12.18 -0.50 15.73
N ASP A 359 -13.02 -1.46 15.33
CA ASP A 359 -13.36 -2.64 16.13
C ASP A 359 -12.40 -3.77 15.69
N GLN A 360 -11.67 -4.33 16.64
CA GLN A 360 -10.63 -5.33 16.40
C GLN A 360 -10.87 -6.58 17.28
N ARG A 361 -12.13 -6.82 17.68
CA ARG A 361 -12.51 -7.99 18.47
C ARG A 361 -12.36 -9.29 17.67
N GLY A 362 -12.65 -9.25 16.39
CA GLY A 362 -12.44 -10.32 15.44
C GLY A 362 -11.30 -10.00 14.46
N GLY A 363 -10.85 -10.98 13.71
CA GLY A 363 -9.81 -10.82 12.72
C GLY A 363 -9.29 -12.15 12.17
N GLU A 364 -8.13 -12.11 11.57
CA GLU A 364 -7.51 -13.27 10.92
C GLU A 364 -7.34 -14.47 11.87
N GLY A 365 -6.87 -14.24 13.10
CA GLY A 365 -6.68 -15.30 14.11
C GLY A 365 -7.99 -15.94 14.59
N THR A 366 -9.10 -15.19 14.53
CA THR A 366 -10.44 -15.71 14.88
C THR A 366 -10.86 -16.81 13.92
N VAL A 367 -10.67 -16.60 12.62
CA VAL A 367 -11.01 -17.57 11.58
C VAL A 367 -10.15 -18.82 11.70
N GLY A 368 -8.82 -18.66 11.89
CA GLY A 368 -7.93 -19.80 12.11
C GLY A 368 -8.31 -20.62 13.36
N THR A 369 -8.78 -19.97 14.41
CA THR A 369 -9.30 -20.66 15.60
C THR A 369 -10.61 -21.41 15.29
N ALA A 370 -11.55 -20.76 14.60
CA ALA A 370 -12.84 -21.35 14.23
C ALA A 370 -12.69 -22.59 13.34
N MET A 371 -11.78 -22.54 12.37
CA MET A 371 -11.48 -23.68 11.48
C MET A 371 -10.92 -24.90 12.23
N ARG A 372 -10.30 -24.71 13.39
CA ARG A 372 -9.70 -25.78 14.17
C ARG A 372 -10.57 -26.25 15.34
N TYR A 373 -11.62 -25.52 15.65
CA TYR A 373 -12.41 -25.80 16.85
C TYR A 373 -13.25 -27.07 16.69
N ASN A 374 -13.43 -27.84 17.77
CA ASN A 374 -14.19 -29.08 17.78
C ASN A 374 -15.69 -28.81 17.44
N PRO A 375 -16.24 -29.37 16.36
CA PRO A 375 -17.60 -29.10 15.90
C PRO A 375 -18.68 -29.69 16.81
N THR A 376 -18.34 -30.65 17.69
CA THR A 376 -19.31 -31.26 18.61
C THR A 376 -19.60 -30.40 19.83
N ILE A 377 -18.85 -29.31 20.05
CA ILE A 377 -19.06 -28.39 21.17
C ILE A 377 -20.23 -27.43 20.86
N PRO A 378 -21.15 -27.19 21.83
CA PRO A 378 -22.28 -26.30 21.61
C PRO A 378 -21.88 -24.82 21.53
N LEU A 379 -22.57 -24.08 20.70
CA LEU A 379 -22.39 -22.64 20.54
C LEU A 379 -22.77 -21.84 21.79
N MET A 380 -23.88 -22.24 22.41
CA MET A 380 -24.39 -21.64 23.64
C MET A 380 -24.02 -22.51 24.84
N SER A 381 -23.90 -21.89 26.02
CA SER A 381 -23.69 -22.59 27.27
C SER A 381 -24.82 -23.58 27.54
N VAL A 382 -24.45 -24.80 27.89
CA VAL A 382 -25.41 -25.86 28.27
C VAL A 382 -26.05 -25.53 29.63
N ASN A 383 -25.27 -24.92 30.53
CA ASN A 383 -25.72 -24.59 31.89
C ASN A 383 -26.52 -23.28 31.92
N GLU A 384 -26.17 -22.34 31.02
CA GLU A 384 -26.83 -21.03 30.91
C GLU A 384 -27.15 -20.72 29.41
N PRO A 385 -28.25 -21.29 28.85
CA PRO A 385 -28.53 -21.24 27.40
C PRO A 385 -28.69 -19.83 26.80
N THR A 386 -28.69 -18.77 27.60
CA THR A 386 -28.72 -17.37 27.16
C THR A 386 -27.30 -16.75 27.04
N LYS A 387 -26.27 -17.50 27.40
CA LYS A 387 -24.89 -17.08 27.34
C LYS A 387 -24.10 -17.89 26.34
N TRP A 388 -23.07 -17.29 25.78
CA TRP A 388 -22.12 -17.99 24.92
C TRP A 388 -21.35 -19.03 25.72
N ASN A 389 -21.16 -20.21 25.12
CA ASN A 389 -20.28 -21.21 25.69
C ASN A 389 -18.82 -20.67 25.67
N VAL A 390 -18.14 -20.80 26.80
CA VAL A 390 -16.74 -20.33 26.91
C VAL A 390 -15.76 -21.49 26.70
N ASP A 391 -15.92 -22.57 27.47
CA ASP A 391 -15.17 -23.81 27.39
C ASP A 391 -15.64 -24.72 28.56
N GLU A 392 -16.96 -24.87 28.68
CA GLU A 392 -17.56 -25.64 29.81
C GLU A 392 -17.06 -27.09 29.87
N ALA A 393 -16.56 -27.56 28.73
CA ALA A 393 -16.10 -28.92 28.57
C ALA A 393 -14.60 -29.11 28.82
N GLY A 394 -13.82 -28.04 29.00
CA GLY A 394 -12.37 -28.15 29.11
C GLY A 394 -11.70 -28.69 27.85
N ALA A 395 -12.43 -28.69 26.73
CA ALA A 395 -12.04 -29.30 25.47
C ALA A 395 -11.41 -28.28 24.49
N GLY A 396 -11.25 -27.05 24.91
CA GLY A 396 -10.73 -25.98 24.10
C GLY A 396 -9.24 -26.11 23.84
N ALA A 397 -8.89 -26.75 22.74
CA ALA A 397 -7.52 -26.83 22.28
C ALA A 397 -6.88 -25.46 21.98
N ALA A 398 -7.67 -24.38 21.98
CA ALA A 398 -7.24 -23.10 21.47
C ALA A 398 -7.64 -21.86 22.32
N GLY A 399 -8.01 -22.04 23.57
CA GLY A 399 -8.20 -20.88 24.45
C GLY A 399 -9.60 -20.25 24.45
N GLY A 400 -10.64 -21.05 24.56
CA GLY A 400 -12.05 -20.66 24.60
C GLY A 400 -12.71 -20.70 23.22
N THR A 401 -14.06 -20.68 23.22
CA THR A 401 -14.79 -20.76 21.94
C THR A 401 -14.56 -19.50 21.10
N PRO A 402 -14.52 -19.63 19.77
CA PRO A 402 -14.25 -18.49 18.88
C PRO A 402 -15.21 -17.33 19.08
N VAL A 403 -16.51 -17.63 19.29
CA VAL A 403 -17.55 -16.61 19.49
C VAL A 403 -17.42 -15.93 20.86
N SER A 404 -17.20 -16.71 21.96
CA SER A 404 -17.02 -16.12 23.29
C SER A 404 -15.82 -15.20 23.36
N ASN A 405 -14.77 -15.53 22.61
CA ASN A 405 -13.58 -14.68 22.50
C ASN A 405 -13.86 -13.33 21.84
N ILE A 406 -14.82 -13.25 20.91
CA ILE A 406 -15.29 -11.99 20.32
C ILE A 406 -16.21 -11.23 21.27
N GLU A 407 -17.20 -11.94 21.84
CA GLU A 407 -18.30 -11.32 22.57
C GLU A 407 -17.92 -10.86 23.99
N TYR A 408 -16.98 -11.56 24.65
CA TYR A 408 -16.51 -11.21 25.99
C TYR A 408 -15.23 -10.36 25.99
N GLN A 409 -15.03 -9.59 24.92
CA GLN A 409 -13.97 -8.60 24.87
C GLN A 409 -14.44 -7.27 24.27
N TYR A 410 -13.73 -6.22 24.62
CA TYR A 410 -13.75 -4.92 23.96
C TYR A 410 -12.33 -4.66 23.45
N ASN A 411 -12.18 -4.44 22.17
CA ASN A 411 -10.88 -4.20 21.55
C ASN A 411 -11.03 -3.14 20.46
N ASN A 412 -10.90 -1.90 20.87
CA ASN A 412 -11.08 -0.76 19.97
C ASN A 412 -9.79 0.03 19.83
N GLY A 413 -9.51 0.42 18.60
CA GLY A 413 -8.41 1.30 18.24
C GLY A 413 -8.94 2.61 17.66
N LYS A 414 -8.27 3.71 17.96
CA LYS A 414 -8.52 5.01 17.32
C LYS A 414 -7.22 5.51 16.70
N ASP A 415 -7.21 5.64 15.37
CA ASP A 415 -6.12 6.28 14.64
C ASP A 415 -6.46 7.74 14.35
N GLN A 416 -5.53 8.63 14.60
CA GLN A 416 -5.64 10.04 14.25
C GLN A 416 -4.41 10.46 13.46
N TRP A 417 -4.62 11.08 12.30
CA TRP A 417 -3.57 11.59 11.44
C TRP A 417 -3.79 13.04 11.08
N LEU A 418 -2.69 13.79 11.10
CA LEU A 418 -2.64 15.16 10.63
C LEU A 418 -1.41 15.31 9.74
N LEU A 419 -1.63 15.65 8.47
CA LEU A 419 -0.58 15.99 7.50
C LEU A 419 -0.79 17.46 7.11
N GLY A 420 0.19 18.31 7.43
CA GLY A 420 0.17 19.73 7.09
C GLY A 420 1.41 20.11 6.30
N THR A 421 1.24 20.89 5.25
CA THR A 421 2.31 21.41 4.40
C THR A 421 2.07 22.89 4.10
N ALA A 422 3.06 23.71 4.34
CA ALA A 422 3.13 25.09 3.86
C ALA A 422 4.25 25.19 2.82
N THR A 423 3.97 25.78 1.67
CA THR A 423 4.93 25.96 0.57
C THR A 423 5.06 27.42 0.19
N LEU A 424 6.26 27.82 -0.17
CA LEU A 424 6.59 29.15 -0.70
C LEU A 424 7.44 28.98 -1.95
N LYS A 425 7.02 29.63 -3.05
CA LYS A 425 7.82 29.72 -4.28
C LYS A 425 7.97 31.19 -4.66
N ILE A 426 9.20 31.61 -4.89
CA ILE A 426 9.55 32.97 -5.28
C ILE A 426 10.32 32.90 -6.60
N ARG A 427 9.79 33.56 -7.64
CA ARG A 427 10.51 33.75 -8.91
C ARG A 427 11.54 34.85 -8.74
N LEU A 428 12.81 34.51 -8.71
CA LEU A 428 13.92 35.47 -8.57
C LEU A 428 14.25 36.10 -9.91
N TYR A 429 14.42 35.28 -10.95
CA TYR A 429 14.67 35.69 -12.34
C TYR A 429 13.92 34.76 -13.28
N ASP A 430 14.01 35.03 -14.59
CA ASP A 430 13.48 34.12 -15.60
C ASP A 430 14.14 32.73 -15.49
N GLY A 431 13.29 31.72 -15.30
CA GLY A 431 13.71 30.34 -15.06
C GLY A 431 14.26 30.02 -13.67
N LEU A 432 14.64 31.01 -12.82
CA LEU A 432 15.21 30.77 -11.49
C LEU A 432 14.19 31.04 -10.38
N ASN A 433 13.86 29.99 -9.61
CA ASN A 433 12.95 30.08 -8.48
C ASN A 433 13.64 29.64 -7.19
N LEU A 434 13.31 30.31 -6.09
CA LEU A 434 13.55 29.82 -4.73
C LEU A 434 12.28 29.18 -4.23
N GLN A 435 12.37 27.95 -3.72
CA GLN A 435 11.24 27.21 -3.20
C GLN A 435 11.57 26.69 -1.80
N GLY A 436 10.55 26.66 -0.96
CA GLY A 436 10.65 26.11 0.39
C GLY A 436 9.38 25.44 0.82
N SER A 437 9.49 24.44 1.70
CA SER A 437 8.36 23.80 2.36
C SER A 437 8.63 23.56 3.83
N ALA A 438 7.57 23.62 4.62
CA ALA A 438 7.53 23.20 6.02
C ALA A 438 6.40 22.20 6.19
N ASN A 439 6.73 21.02 6.73
CA ASN A 439 5.81 19.90 6.79
C ASN A 439 5.72 19.32 8.19
N VAL A 440 4.52 18.92 8.60
CA VAL A 440 4.25 18.15 9.81
C VAL A 440 3.39 16.94 9.46
N ASP A 441 3.85 15.74 9.85
CA ASP A 441 3.10 14.48 9.80
C ASP A 441 2.99 13.95 11.23
N ARG A 442 1.79 14.03 11.80
CA ARG A 442 1.50 13.56 13.16
C ARG A 442 0.52 12.40 13.10
N ARG A 443 0.92 11.27 13.65
CA ARG A 443 0.11 10.07 13.80
C ARG A 443 -0.02 9.74 15.26
N GLN A 444 -1.23 9.37 15.66
CA GLN A 444 -1.55 8.98 17.01
C GLN A 444 -2.48 7.78 16.96
N TYR A 445 -2.13 6.73 17.68
CA TYR A 445 -2.97 5.58 17.91
C TYR A 445 -3.33 5.50 19.40
N GLN A 446 -4.59 5.24 19.68
CA GLN A 446 -5.08 4.93 21.02
C GLN A 446 -5.75 3.56 20.96
N GLY A 447 -5.24 2.61 21.72
CA GLY A 447 -5.81 1.29 21.87
C GLY A 447 -6.49 1.16 23.24
N VAL A 448 -7.70 0.62 23.25
CA VAL A 448 -8.45 0.32 24.46
C VAL A 448 -8.87 -1.14 24.39
N TYR A 449 -8.40 -1.92 25.32
CA TYR A 449 -8.68 -3.35 25.40
C TYR A 449 -9.28 -3.71 26.77
N TYR A 450 -10.29 -4.57 26.75
CA TYR A 450 -10.92 -5.12 27.96
C TYR A 450 -11.35 -6.56 27.72
N GLU A 451 -11.08 -7.43 28.70
CA GLU A 451 -11.61 -8.79 28.81
C GLU A 451 -12.61 -8.85 29.95
N ASP A 452 -13.81 -9.34 29.67
CA ASP A 452 -14.78 -9.67 30.70
C ASP A 452 -14.27 -10.83 31.59
N ALA A 453 -14.74 -10.90 32.86
CA ALA A 453 -14.43 -11.99 33.77
C ALA A 453 -14.82 -13.38 33.20
N LYS A 454 -15.79 -13.42 32.30
CA LYS A 454 -16.27 -14.63 31.63
C LYS A 454 -15.42 -15.09 30.48
N ARG A 455 -14.47 -14.26 29.99
CA ARG A 455 -13.60 -14.65 28.90
C ARG A 455 -12.66 -15.77 29.34
N TYR A 456 -12.41 -16.75 28.48
CA TYR A 456 -11.57 -17.90 28.76
C TYR A 456 -10.21 -17.50 29.37
N SER A 457 -9.54 -16.48 28.81
CA SER A 457 -8.27 -15.97 29.30
C SER A 457 -8.37 -15.39 30.73
N SER A 458 -9.47 -14.76 31.07
CA SER A 458 -9.71 -14.27 32.45
C SER A 458 -9.91 -15.43 33.42
N ILE A 459 -10.70 -16.45 33.01
CA ILE A 459 -10.93 -17.67 33.81
C ILE A 459 -9.62 -18.42 34.04
N GLN A 460 -8.84 -18.67 33.00
CA GLN A 460 -7.57 -19.38 33.09
C GLN A 460 -6.51 -18.68 33.95
N ASN A 461 -6.52 -17.35 33.95
CA ASN A 461 -5.62 -16.55 34.80
C ASN A 461 -6.23 -16.26 36.19
N ASN A 462 -7.38 -16.86 36.52
CA ASN A 462 -8.08 -16.66 37.78
C ASN A 462 -8.24 -15.19 38.18
N ARG A 463 -8.74 -14.38 37.23
CA ARG A 463 -8.93 -12.94 37.40
C ARG A 463 -10.32 -12.49 36.96
N ALA A 464 -10.89 -11.51 37.67
CA ALA A 464 -12.18 -10.90 37.35
C ALA A 464 -12.00 -9.79 36.29
N GLY A 465 -11.59 -10.21 35.06
CA GLY A 465 -11.38 -9.31 33.95
C GLY A 465 -9.97 -8.71 33.87
N TYR A 466 -9.67 -8.11 32.72
CA TYR A 466 -8.41 -7.43 32.43
C TYR A 466 -8.67 -6.22 31.54
N ALA A 467 -7.99 -5.11 31.78
CA ALA A 467 -8.08 -3.92 30.94
C ALA A 467 -6.71 -3.35 30.64
N SER A 468 -6.53 -2.82 29.44
CA SER A 468 -5.32 -2.07 29.07
C SER A 468 -5.64 -0.88 28.17
N HIS A 469 -4.90 0.20 28.39
CA HIS A 469 -4.88 1.36 27.52
C HIS A 469 -3.49 1.54 26.93
N SER A 470 -3.43 1.81 25.64
CA SER A 470 -2.18 2.10 24.94
C SER A 470 -2.29 3.40 24.13
N PHE A 471 -1.17 4.07 24.06
CA PHE A 471 -1.01 5.31 23.32
C PHE A 471 0.31 5.26 22.56
N ASP A 472 0.28 5.51 21.26
CA ASP A 472 1.45 5.60 20.39
C ASP A 472 1.33 6.86 19.53
N LYS A 473 2.29 7.75 19.64
CA LYS A 473 2.32 9.00 18.89
C LYS A 473 3.65 9.14 18.19
N THR A 474 3.60 9.31 16.88
CA THR A 474 4.76 9.66 16.04
C THR A 474 4.54 11.05 15.45
N THR A 475 5.54 11.91 15.59
CA THR A 475 5.55 13.24 14.98
C THR A 475 6.79 13.37 14.11
N ASN A 476 6.59 13.60 12.81
CA ASN A 476 7.63 13.91 11.84
C ASN A 476 7.52 15.38 11.45
N ILE A 477 8.64 16.09 11.47
CA ILE A 477 8.74 17.46 11.00
C ILE A 477 9.80 17.50 9.92
N SER A 478 9.54 18.17 8.80
CA SER A 478 10.54 18.37 7.77
C SER A 478 10.52 19.79 7.19
N TYR A 479 11.68 20.25 6.79
CA TYR A 479 11.89 21.53 6.11
C TYR A 479 12.74 21.28 4.88
N ASP A 480 12.33 21.85 3.75
CA ASP A 480 13.09 21.82 2.51
C ASP A 480 13.25 23.26 2.00
N ALA A 481 14.43 23.56 1.49
CA ALA A 481 14.70 24.82 0.80
C ALA A 481 15.60 24.55 -0.40
N TYR A 482 15.20 25.01 -1.59
CA TYR A 482 15.96 24.75 -2.81
C TYR A 482 15.78 25.82 -3.87
N LEU A 483 16.82 25.98 -4.67
CA LEU A 483 16.81 26.72 -5.92
C LEU A 483 16.48 25.78 -7.06
N SER A 484 15.57 26.17 -7.93
CA SER A 484 15.28 25.46 -9.19
C SER A 484 15.54 26.42 -10.36
N TYR A 485 16.22 25.92 -11.37
CA TYR A 485 16.53 26.66 -12.58
C TYR A 485 16.10 25.85 -13.79
N LEU A 486 15.23 26.42 -14.61
CA LEU A 486 14.79 25.86 -15.87
C LEU A 486 15.02 26.89 -16.98
N LYS A 487 15.81 26.52 -17.97
CA LYS A 487 16.06 27.38 -19.13
C LYS A 487 16.19 26.59 -20.42
N GLU A 488 15.58 27.10 -21.45
CA GLU A 488 15.79 26.69 -22.83
C GLU A 488 16.62 27.77 -23.52
N PHE A 489 17.63 27.34 -24.28
CA PHE A 489 18.58 28.22 -24.97
C PHE A 489 19.05 27.60 -26.28
N GLY A 490 19.75 28.41 -27.13
CA GLY A 490 20.05 28.10 -28.52
C GLY A 490 19.07 28.81 -29.46
N GLU A 491 19.41 28.88 -30.74
CA GLU A 491 18.61 29.60 -31.74
C GLU A 491 17.20 29.01 -31.91
N ASN A 492 17.10 27.64 -31.83
CA ASN A 492 15.84 26.90 -31.94
C ASN A 492 15.36 26.35 -30.60
N ARG A 493 15.92 26.81 -29.45
CA ARG A 493 15.67 26.29 -28.10
C ARG A 493 16.01 24.81 -27.94
N GLU A 494 16.98 24.34 -28.69
CA GLU A 494 17.41 22.95 -28.73
C GLU A 494 18.10 22.48 -27.46
N HIS A 495 18.62 23.40 -26.64
CA HIS A 495 19.19 23.09 -25.34
C HIS A 495 18.18 23.36 -24.24
N ARG A 496 17.98 22.40 -23.37
CA ARG A 496 17.15 22.56 -22.16
C ARG A 496 17.95 22.09 -20.94
N LEU A 497 18.03 22.95 -19.94
CA LEU A 497 18.65 22.66 -18.65
C LEU A 497 17.63 22.85 -17.53
N ASP A 498 17.41 21.79 -16.75
CA ASP A 498 16.66 21.78 -15.51
C ASP A 498 17.61 21.44 -14.37
N ALA A 499 17.83 22.32 -13.42
CA ALA A 499 18.76 22.12 -12.32
C ALA A 499 18.13 22.46 -10.97
N VAL A 500 18.48 21.70 -9.95
CA VAL A 500 18.03 21.91 -8.56
C VAL A 500 19.23 21.82 -7.62
N LEU A 501 19.30 22.75 -6.68
CA LEU A 501 20.28 22.75 -5.58
C LEU A 501 19.53 23.03 -4.29
N GLY A 502 19.64 22.14 -3.30
CA GLY A 502 18.82 22.26 -2.11
C GLY A 502 19.40 21.68 -0.84
N TRP A 503 18.69 21.97 0.23
CA TRP A 503 18.89 21.48 1.58
C TRP A 503 17.59 20.94 2.12
N SER A 504 17.68 19.87 2.93
CA SER A 504 16.55 19.32 3.66
C SER A 504 16.92 18.93 5.09
N TYR A 505 15.94 19.07 5.98
CA TYR A 505 15.98 18.63 7.37
C TYR A 505 14.75 17.80 7.69
N TRP A 506 14.93 16.70 8.40
CA TRP A 506 13.86 15.85 8.89
C TRP A 506 14.14 15.39 10.32
N ASP A 507 13.14 15.45 11.19
CA ASP A 507 13.17 15.00 12.58
C ASP A 507 11.93 14.16 12.87
N SER A 508 12.12 13.02 13.56
CA SER A 508 11.06 12.09 13.94
C SER A 508 11.16 11.77 15.43
N ALA A 509 10.06 11.93 16.12
CA ALA A 509 9.92 11.57 17.53
C ALA A 509 8.73 10.62 17.69
N ARG A 510 8.95 9.51 18.40
CA ARG A 510 7.90 8.57 18.80
C ARG A 510 7.80 8.53 20.31
N GLU A 511 6.59 8.63 20.83
CA GLU A 511 6.24 8.55 22.23
C GLU A 511 5.19 7.45 22.39
N THR A 512 5.41 6.53 23.34
CA THR A 512 4.43 5.50 23.68
C THR A 512 4.16 5.50 25.18
N PHE A 513 2.94 5.15 25.53
CA PHE A 513 2.51 4.91 26.89
C PHE A 513 1.54 3.72 26.88
N SER A 514 1.65 2.84 27.86
CA SER A 514 0.64 1.82 28.11
C SER A 514 0.47 1.59 29.60
N ALA A 515 -0.76 1.29 30.01
CA ALA A 515 -1.09 0.88 31.36
C ALA A 515 -2.11 -0.26 31.30
N ASN A 516 -2.01 -1.22 32.19
CA ASN A 516 -2.96 -2.30 32.34
C ASN A 516 -3.24 -2.59 33.81
N ASN A 517 -4.42 -3.14 34.08
CA ASN A 517 -4.81 -3.66 35.39
C ASN A 517 -5.80 -4.83 35.21
N ALA A 518 -6.02 -5.59 36.26
CA ALA A 518 -6.89 -6.74 36.25
C ALA A 518 -7.60 -6.92 37.58
N ASP A 519 -8.50 -7.90 37.62
CA ASP A 519 -9.23 -8.34 38.79
C ASP A 519 -10.13 -7.22 39.37
N PHE A 520 -11.13 -6.84 38.58
CA PHE A 520 -12.07 -5.78 38.89
C PHE A 520 -13.17 -6.28 39.79
N SER A 521 -13.37 -5.64 40.96
CA SER A 521 -14.39 -6.02 41.97
C SER A 521 -15.81 -5.91 41.46
N ILE A 522 -16.06 -5.12 40.41
CA ILE A 522 -17.38 -4.93 39.80
C ILE A 522 -17.31 -5.34 38.34
N ASN A 523 -18.04 -6.40 37.97
CA ASN A 523 -18.18 -6.81 36.61
C ASN A 523 -19.00 -5.77 35.80
N GLY A 524 -18.54 -5.37 34.62
CA GLY A 524 -19.24 -4.41 33.74
C GLY A 524 -18.77 -2.97 33.86
N ILE A 525 -17.74 -2.65 34.66
CA ILE A 525 -17.03 -1.34 34.59
C ILE A 525 -16.47 -1.10 33.19
N GLY A 526 -16.10 -2.17 32.49
CA GLY A 526 -15.44 -2.10 31.21
C GLY A 526 -14.01 -1.52 31.31
N PRO A 527 -13.46 -1.00 30.22
CA PRO A 527 -12.06 -0.57 30.16
C PRO A 527 -11.76 0.78 30.82
N TRP A 528 -12.77 1.51 31.31
CA TRP A 528 -12.65 2.95 31.56
C TRP A 528 -12.13 3.34 32.96
N ASN A 529 -12.05 2.40 33.89
CA ASN A 529 -11.56 2.68 35.23
C ASN A 529 -10.46 1.70 35.67
N LEU A 530 -9.26 1.87 35.13
CA LEU A 530 -8.11 0.99 35.45
C LEU A 530 -7.76 0.99 36.94
N GLY A 531 -8.06 2.07 37.69
CA GLY A 531 -7.72 2.19 39.12
C GLY A 531 -8.46 1.22 40.04
N GLU A 532 -9.59 0.67 39.59
CA GLU A 532 -10.42 -0.24 40.39
C GLU A 532 -9.90 -1.70 40.39
N GLY A 533 -8.99 -2.04 39.52
CA GLY A 533 -8.37 -3.36 39.50
C GLY A 533 -7.45 -3.58 40.70
N THR A 534 -7.44 -4.79 41.26
CA THR A 534 -6.66 -5.11 42.46
C THR A 534 -5.16 -5.32 42.15
N TYR A 535 -4.79 -5.70 40.92
CA TYR A 535 -3.39 -5.91 40.54
C TYR A 535 -2.51 -4.70 40.77
N LEU A 536 -3.06 -3.48 40.76
CA LEU A 536 -2.29 -2.27 41.14
C LEU A 536 -1.87 -2.29 42.62
N LYS A 537 -2.76 -2.76 43.48
CA LYS A 537 -2.48 -2.87 44.93
C LYS A 537 -1.46 -3.98 45.20
N ASP A 538 -1.51 -5.04 44.41
CA ASP A 538 -0.66 -6.23 44.56
C ASP A 538 0.68 -6.09 43.84
N GLY A 539 0.92 -4.96 43.17
CA GLY A 539 2.12 -4.71 42.38
C GLY A 539 2.20 -5.47 41.05
N ASN A 540 1.10 -6.05 40.60
CA ASN A 540 0.99 -6.84 39.34
C ASN A 540 0.51 -6.03 38.15
N ALA A 541 0.00 -4.79 38.34
CA ALA A 541 -0.38 -3.91 37.26
C ALA A 541 0.85 -3.45 36.45
N GLY A 542 0.72 -3.42 35.13
CA GLY A 542 1.77 -2.98 34.24
C GLY A 542 1.64 -1.52 33.83
N MET A 543 2.75 -0.78 33.84
CA MET A 543 2.86 0.53 33.20
C MET A 543 4.17 0.62 32.44
N SER A 544 4.11 1.18 31.24
CA SER A 544 5.31 1.46 30.46
C SER A 544 5.20 2.77 29.70
N SER A 545 6.31 3.46 29.56
CA SER A 545 6.41 4.65 28.73
C SER A 545 7.76 4.66 28.01
N TYR A 546 7.77 5.17 26.81
CA TYR A 546 8.98 5.25 26.02
C TYR A 546 8.96 6.48 25.14
N LYS A 547 10.11 7.16 25.04
CA LYS A 547 10.36 8.20 24.07
C LYS A 547 11.59 7.83 23.25
N SER A 548 11.41 7.82 21.92
CA SER A 548 12.50 7.43 21.02
C SER A 548 13.71 8.36 21.15
N PRO A 549 14.93 7.83 21.06
CA PRO A 549 16.13 8.64 20.87
C PRO A 549 16.02 9.51 19.62
N THR A 550 16.85 10.54 19.55
CA THR A 550 16.90 11.47 18.41
C THR A 550 17.04 10.75 17.08
N ASN A 551 16.11 11.00 16.15
CA ASN A 551 16.10 10.46 14.80
C ASN A 551 16.04 11.60 13.79
N ARG A 552 17.20 12.08 13.33
CA ARG A 552 17.35 13.24 12.46
C ARG A 552 18.12 12.92 11.20
N LEU A 553 17.69 13.53 10.12
CA LEU A 553 18.39 13.55 8.84
C LEU A 553 18.64 15.00 8.42
N ILE A 554 19.83 15.29 7.95
CA ILE A 554 20.21 16.57 7.34
C ILE A 554 20.85 16.25 6.00
N SER A 555 20.44 16.94 4.95
CA SER A 555 20.95 16.64 3.61
C SER A 555 21.18 17.87 2.77
N PHE A 556 22.18 17.79 1.90
CA PHE A 556 22.41 18.71 0.79
C PHE A 556 22.30 17.91 -0.49
N PHE A 557 21.61 18.45 -1.49
CA PHE A 557 21.40 17.73 -2.75
C PHE A 557 21.48 18.65 -3.96
N ALA A 558 21.90 18.08 -5.07
CA ALA A 558 21.88 18.73 -6.38
C ALA A 558 21.44 17.73 -7.44
N ARG A 559 20.75 18.22 -8.46
CA ARG A 559 20.40 17.47 -9.67
C ARG A 559 20.47 18.41 -10.88
N ALA A 560 20.94 17.89 -11.98
CA ALA A 560 20.90 18.56 -13.29
C ALA A 560 20.39 17.57 -14.34
N ASN A 561 19.38 17.97 -15.10
CA ASN A 561 18.88 17.28 -16.27
C ASN A 561 19.16 18.17 -17.47
N TYR A 562 19.76 17.60 -18.49
CA TYR A 562 20.08 18.29 -19.74
C TYR A 562 19.50 17.52 -20.91
N SER A 563 18.90 18.24 -21.84
CA SER A 563 18.39 17.69 -23.09
C SER A 563 18.84 18.54 -24.25
N TYR A 564 19.32 17.88 -25.32
CA TYR A 564 19.64 18.49 -26.58
C TYR A 564 18.69 18.00 -27.66
N ASP A 565 17.90 18.92 -28.23
CA ASP A 565 16.94 18.70 -29.31
C ASP A 565 15.90 17.58 -28.99
N ASP A 566 15.58 17.37 -27.70
CA ASP A 566 14.81 16.21 -27.23
C ASP A 566 15.34 14.86 -27.76
N LYS A 567 16.59 14.80 -28.21
CA LYS A 567 17.26 13.67 -28.83
C LYS A 567 18.24 13.00 -27.88
N TYR A 568 19.11 13.77 -27.26
CA TYR A 568 20.11 13.28 -26.30
C TYR A 568 19.78 13.87 -24.94
N MET A 569 19.66 13.00 -23.94
CA MET A 569 19.31 13.39 -22.58
C MET A 569 20.35 12.85 -21.60
N ALA A 570 20.69 13.65 -20.61
CA ALA A 570 21.55 13.24 -19.52
C ALA A 570 21.00 13.78 -18.19
N SER A 571 21.12 12.98 -17.14
CA SER A 571 20.79 13.39 -15.78
C SER A 571 21.89 13.00 -14.82
N ALA A 572 22.22 13.89 -13.89
CA ALA A 572 23.15 13.61 -12.80
C ALA A 572 22.57 14.14 -11.50
N SER A 573 22.65 13.38 -10.43
CA SER A 573 22.21 13.78 -9.09
C SER A 573 23.24 13.36 -8.04
N VAL A 574 23.33 14.16 -6.98
CA VAL A 574 24.13 13.86 -5.79
C VAL A 574 23.40 14.33 -4.55
N ARG A 575 23.46 13.51 -3.50
CA ARG A 575 22.94 13.84 -2.16
C ARG A 575 23.97 13.46 -1.11
N ARG A 576 24.34 14.41 -0.26
CA ARG A 576 25.13 14.21 0.94
C ARG A 576 24.21 14.24 2.14
N GLU A 577 24.08 13.12 2.85
CA GLU A 577 23.11 12.97 3.93
C GLU A 577 23.78 12.50 5.23
N GLY A 578 23.43 13.15 6.33
CA GLY A 578 23.86 12.78 7.68
C GLY A 578 22.69 12.26 8.51
N SER A 579 22.87 11.13 9.21
CA SER A 579 21.87 10.50 10.09
C SER A 579 22.36 10.38 11.51
N SER A 580 21.47 10.71 12.45
CA SER A 580 21.75 10.54 13.90
C SER A 580 21.74 9.08 14.36
N LYS A 581 21.28 8.15 13.53
CA LYS A 581 21.22 6.71 13.83
C LYS A 581 22.58 6.03 13.77
N PHE A 582 23.50 6.54 12.92
CA PHE A 582 24.81 5.92 12.71
C PHE A 582 25.86 6.40 13.71
N GLY A 583 26.90 5.60 13.83
CA GLY A 583 28.05 5.87 14.66
C GLY A 583 28.80 7.15 14.28
N ALA A 584 29.63 7.62 15.20
CA ALA A 584 30.32 8.91 15.03
C ALA A 584 31.18 8.95 13.75
N ASN A 585 31.75 7.81 13.36
CA ASN A 585 32.70 7.71 12.24
C ASN A 585 31.99 7.69 10.87
N ASN A 586 30.71 7.28 10.82
CA ASN A 586 29.99 7.03 9.56
C ASN A 586 28.64 7.72 9.47
N ARG A 587 28.44 8.86 10.14
CA ARG A 587 27.17 9.61 10.14
C ARG A 587 26.77 10.11 8.75
N TRP A 588 27.74 10.44 7.90
CA TRP A 588 27.54 11.04 6.61
C TRP A 588 27.73 10.03 5.48
N GLY A 589 26.74 9.85 4.63
CA GLY A 589 26.79 9.11 3.38
C GLY A 589 26.69 10.04 2.16
N THR A 590 27.26 9.62 1.04
CA THR A 590 27.12 10.31 -0.26
C THR A 590 26.50 9.35 -1.25
N PHE A 591 25.38 9.75 -1.83
CA PHE A 591 24.60 8.97 -2.75
C PHE A 591 24.53 9.74 -4.06
N TRP A 592 24.76 9.06 -5.19
CA TRP A 592 24.80 9.71 -6.47
C TRP A 592 24.23 8.81 -7.55
N ALA A 593 23.76 9.43 -8.62
CA ALA A 593 23.29 8.69 -9.76
C ALA A 593 23.51 9.47 -11.05
N VAL A 594 23.69 8.72 -12.15
CA VAL A 594 23.77 9.25 -13.50
C VAL A 594 22.88 8.43 -14.41
N SER A 595 22.27 9.07 -15.40
CA SER A 595 21.52 8.38 -16.43
C SER A 595 21.61 9.13 -17.75
N GLY A 596 21.47 8.38 -18.85
CA GLY A 596 21.45 8.90 -20.21
C GLY A 596 20.30 8.32 -21.01
N GLY A 597 19.81 9.08 -21.95
CA GLY A 597 18.77 8.67 -22.89
C GLY A 597 19.12 9.10 -24.32
N TRP A 598 18.87 8.21 -25.26
CA TRP A 598 18.99 8.49 -26.67
C TRP A 598 17.68 8.17 -27.38
N ARG A 599 17.06 9.19 -27.91
CA ARG A 599 15.81 9.08 -28.68
C ARG A 599 16.14 8.87 -30.17
N ILE A 600 16.32 7.61 -30.53
CA ILE A 600 16.76 7.16 -31.84
C ILE A 600 15.79 7.61 -32.94
N SER A 601 14.49 7.60 -32.67
CA SER A 601 13.44 8.02 -33.60
C SER A 601 13.55 9.48 -34.08
N ARG A 602 14.39 10.31 -33.40
CA ARG A 602 14.64 11.69 -33.79
C ARG A 602 15.89 11.86 -34.65
N GLU A 603 16.62 10.78 -34.95
CA GLU A 603 17.76 10.83 -35.85
C GLU A 603 17.31 10.90 -37.33
N SER A 604 18.06 11.61 -38.12
CA SER A 604 17.73 11.79 -39.55
C SER A 604 17.72 10.47 -40.34
N PHE A 605 18.51 9.48 -39.92
CA PHE A 605 18.48 8.15 -40.55
C PHE A 605 17.19 7.35 -40.23
N MET A 606 16.36 7.82 -39.33
CA MET A 606 15.06 7.22 -38.97
C MET A 606 13.87 7.95 -39.64
N ASP A 607 14.10 8.98 -40.44
CA ASP A 607 13.01 9.78 -41.04
C ASP A 607 12.05 8.93 -41.88
N ASP A 608 12.55 7.93 -42.60
CA ASP A 608 11.72 7.00 -43.38
C ASP A 608 10.86 6.04 -42.55
N THR A 609 11.09 5.97 -41.24
CA THR A 609 10.33 5.10 -40.33
C THR A 609 9.18 5.82 -39.62
N ARG A 610 9.03 7.13 -39.75
CA ARG A 610 8.07 7.97 -38.99
C ARG A 610 6.60 7.58 -39.20
N ASP A 611 6.27 6.95 -40.32
CA ASP A 611 4.90 6.50 -40.61
C ASP A 611 4.41 5.40 -39.67
N TRP A 612 5.33 4.57 -39.14
CA TRP A 612 4.97 3.46 -38.26
C TRP A 612 5.68 3.50 -36.90
N LEU A 613 6.87 4.12 -36.81
CA LEU A 613 7.65 4.26 -35.58
C LEU A 613 7.52 5.69 -35.04
N SER A 614 6.62 5.92 -34.08
CA SER A 614 6.36 7.23 -33.50
C SER A 614 7.44 7.67 -32.54
N ASP A 615 7.94 6.74 -31.70
CA ASP A 615 9.06 6.98 -30.78
C ASP A 615 9.87 5.71 -30.55
N LEU A 616 11.19 5.88 -30.36
CA LEU A 616 12.12 4.84 -29.94
C LEU A 616 13.22 5.48 -29.11
N LYS A 617 13.32 5.11 -27.83
CA LYS A 617 14.28 5.67 -26.87
C LYS A 617 14.98 4.57 -26.09
N ILE A 618 16.31 4.59 -26.05
CA ILE A 618 17.13 3.75 -25.17
C ILE A 618 17.51 4.57 -23.94
N ARG A 619 17.46 3.95 -22.77
CA ARG A 619 17.85 4.54 -21.49
C ARG A 619 18.88 3.66 -20.80
N VAL A 620 19.88 4.30 -20.17
CA VAL A 620 20.86 3.62 -19.32
C VAL A 620 21.01 4.42 -18.05
N ALA A 621 20.96 3.77 -16.90
CA ALA A 621 21.06 4.41 -15.61
C ALA A 621 21.94 3.61 -14.65
N TYR A 622 22.73 4.32 -13.84
CA TYR A 622 23.49 3.76 -12.73
C TYR A 622 23.38 4.68 -11.53
N GLY A 623 23.15 4.12 -10.34
CA GLY A 623 23.07 4.93 -9.15
C GLY A 623 23.33 4.15 -7.86
N VAL A 624 23.68 4.90 -6.82
CA VAL A 624 23.94 4.41 -5.48
C VAL A 624 22.99 5.08 -4.52
N THR A 625 22.21 4.31 -3.77
CA THR A 625 21.33 4.78 -2.70
C THR A 625 21.72 4.12 -1.38
N GLY A 626 21.38 4.74 -0.27
CA GLY A 626 21.66 4.19 1.06
C GLY A 626 20.40 3.72 1.77
N ASN A 627 20.56 2.92 2.82
CA ASN A 627 19.49 2.53 3.72
C ASN A 627 19.91 2.79 5.17
N ASN A 628 19.02 3.42 5.95
CA ASN A 628 19.21 3.76 7.36
C ASN A 628 18.13 3.19 8.28
N SER A 629 17.38 2.21 7.83
CA SER A 629 16.25 1.64 8.58
C SER A 629 16.72 0.66 9.65
N ILE A 630 17.43 1.20 10.64
CA ILE A 630 17.84 0.52 11.88
C ILE A 630 17.16 1.19 13.08
N PRO A 631 17.04 0.48 14.22
CA PRO A 631 16.54 1.08 15.45
C PRO A 631 17.37 2.30 15.87
N THR A 632 16.72 3.26 16.52
CA THR A 632 17.42 4.46 17.04
C THR A 632 18.23 4.15 18.28
N GLY A 633 19.42 4.76 18.40
CA GLY A 633 20.26 4.67 19.61
C GLY A 633 21.10 3.40 19.75
N ILE A 634 21.08 2.47 18.79
CA ILE A 634 21.86 1.20 18.86
C ILE A 634 23.37 1.41 18.72
N THR A 635 23.80 2.53 18.19
CA THR A 635 25.23 2.87 18.05
C THR A 635 25.84 3.49 19.30
N LYS A 636 25.02 3.73 20.34
CA LYS A 636 25.45 4.28 21.63
C LYS A 636 25.23 3.26 22.74
N PRO A 637 26.06 3.26 23.80
CA PRO A 637 25.79 2.46 25.00
C PRO A 637 24.45 2.86 25.62
N ARG A 638 23.61 1.90 25.93
CA ARG A 638 22.35 2.09 26.64
C ARG A 638 22.29 1.13 27.83
N LEU A 639 21.53 1.53 28.83
CA LEU A 639 21.20 0.69 29.98
C LEU A 639 19.73 0.27 29.89
N THR A 640 19.42 -0.92 30.33
CA THR A 640 18.07 -1.41 30.53
C THR A 640 17.92 -1.88 31.97
N ASN A 641 16.68 -1.94 32.45
CA ASN A 641 16.42 -2.61 33.72
C ASN A 641 16.75 -4.10 33.52
N ASP A 642 17.68 -4.60 34.34
CA ASP A 642 18.03 -6.01 34.38
C ASP A 642 17.05 -6.72 35.32
N ALA A 643 16.39 -7.79 34.84
CA ALA A 643 15.39 -8.54 35.62
C ALA A 643 15.90 -9.13 36.92
N GLY A 644 17.19 -9.02 37.17
CA GLY A 644 17.89 -9.51 38.37
C GLY A 644 18.10 -8.49 39.50
N GLY A 645 17.09 -7.63 39.80
CA GLY A 645 17.23 -6.69 40.92
C GLY A 645 17.69 -7.31 42.22
N TRP A 646 18.10 -6.51 43.17
CA TRP A 646 18.65 -6.89 44.46
C TRP A 646 17.63 -6.71 45.57
N LEU A 647 17.35 -7.81 46.30
CA LEU A 647 16.58 -7.75 47.53
C LEU A 647 17.52 -7.42 48.70
N ASN A 648 17.33 -6.28 49.36
CA ASN A 648 17.97 -6.03 50.64
C ASN A 648 17.26 -6.86 51.70
N SER A 649 17.88 -7.98 52.12
CA SER A 649 17.30 -8.92 53.08
C SER A 649 17.06 -8.32 54.47
N ALA A 650 17.74 -7.25 54.81
CA ALA A 650 17.57 -6.60 56.12
C ALA A 650 16.39 -5.64 56.17
N THR A 651 16.01 -5.05 55.04
CA THR A 651 14.92 -4.06 54.96
C THR A 651 13.71 -4.56 54.17
N GLY A 652 13.84 -5.71 53.48
CA GLY A 652 12.82 -6.19 52.53
C GLY A 652 12.67 -5.30 51.28
N THR A 653 13.58 -4.34 51.07
CA THR A 653 13.51 -3.41 49.96
C THR A 653 14.12 -4.00 48.70
N PHE A 654 13.40 -4.00 47.61
CA PHE A 654 13.88 -4.44 46.31
C PHE A 654 14.47 -3.26 45.53
N PHE A 655 15.71 -3.42 45.03
CA PHE A 655 16.40 -2.44 44.22
C PHE A 655 16.49 -2.95 42.78
N ASN A 656 15.98 -2.17 41.83
CA ASN A 656 16.17 -2.46 40.42
C ASN A 656 17.64 -2.32 40.02
N SER A 657 18.19 -3.33 39.36
CA SER A 657 19.51 -3.24 38.75
C SER A 657 19.41 -2.78 37.30
N TYR A 658 20.46 -2.13 36.81
CA TYR A 658 20.58 -1.69 35.44
C TYR A 658 21.81 -2.34 34.80
N GLY A 659 21.57 -3.09 33.75
CA GLY A 659 22.59 -3.70 32.90
C GLY A 659 22.71 -3.06 31.53
N PRO A 660 23.76 -3.40 30.76
CA PRO A 660 23.92 -2.94 29.39
C PRO A 660 22.80 -3.49 28.51
N ALA A 661 22.11 -2.60 27.74
CA ALA A 661 21.04 -2.97 26.85
C ALA A 661 21.55 -3.41 25.45
N ASN A 662 22.75 -2.98 25.05
CA ASN A 662 23.31 -3.26 23.75
C ASN A 662 24.84 -3.06 23.72
N ASN A 663 25.46 -3.70 22.75
CA ASN A 663 26.84 -3.39 22.38
C ASN A 663 26.86 -2.21 21.41
N ALA A 664 27.53 -1.12 21.77
CA ALA A 664 27.68 0.04 20.91
C ALA A 664 28.62 -0.25 19.72
N ASN A 665 28.26 0.22 18.52
CA ASN A 665 29.13 0.15 17.35
C ASN A 665 29.30 1.55 16.71
N PRO A 666 30.41 2.27 17.00
CA PRO A 666 30.68 3.58 16.41
C PRO A 666 30.99 3.54 14.90
N ASP A 667 31.39 2.36 14.39
CA ASP A 667 31.75 2.15 13.00
C ASP A 667 30.60 1.66 12.13
N LEU A 668 29.39 1.48 12.71
CA LEU A 668 28.21 1.11 11.96
C LEU A 668 27.93 2.15 10.87
N LYS A 669 27.84 1.71 9.61
CA LYS A 669 27.66 2.56 8.44
C LYS A 669 26.40 2.17 7.65
N TRP A 670 26.11 2.95 6.65
CA TRP A 670 25.01 2.79 5.72
C TRP A 670 25.06 1.46 4.98
N GLU A 671 23.92 0.84 4.78
CA GLU A 671 23.75 -0.20 3.77
C GLU A 671 23.68 0.51 2.41
N GLU A 672 24.42 0.03 1.42
CA GLU A 672 24.53 0.63 0.10
C GLU A 672 23.89 -0.26 -0.96
N LYS A 673 23.00 0.32 -1.73
CA LYS A 673 22.38 -0.31 -2.89
C LYS A 673 22.92 0.33 -4.16
N LYS A 674 23.52 -0.49 -5.02
CA LYS A 674 24.06 -0.13 -6.33
C LYS A 674 23.18 -0.76 -7.40
N GLU A 675 22.63 0.05 -8.28
CA GLU A 675 21.68 -0.45 -9.29
C GLU A 675 22.10 0.02 -10.69
N PHE A 676 22.13 -0.93 -11.62
CA PHE A 676 22.30 -0.69 -13.05
C PHE A 676 20.99 -1.05 -13.75
N ASN A 677 20.49 -0.17 -14.61
CA ASN A 677 19.25 -0.34 -15.37
C ASN A 677 19.48 0.00 -16.83
N VAL A 678 18.94 -0.83 -17.72
CA VAL A 678 18.85 -0.54 -19.17
C VAL A 678 17.37 -0.62 -19.54
N GLY A 679 16.87 0.40 -20.21
CA GLY A 679 15.48 0.49 -20.63
C GLY A 679 15.34 0.83 -22.12
N LEU A 680 14.24 0.35 -22.68
CA LEU A 680 13.79 0.66 -24.04
C LEU A 680 12.34 1.13 -23.97
N ASP A 681 12.08 2.34 -24.46
CA ASP A 681 10.71 2.85 -24.63
C ASP A 681 10.42 2.92 -26.13
N PHE A 682 9.25 2.47 -26.54
CA PHE A 682 8.83 2.54 -27.96
C PHE A 682 7.36 2.94 -28.07
N SER A 683 7.05 3.57 -29.21
CA SER A 683 5.69 3.88 -29.61
C SER A 683 5.55 3.73 -31.12
N LEU A 684 4.45 3.11 -31.56
CA LEU A 684 4.21 2.74 -32.95
C LEU A 684 2.84 3.25 -33.41
N PHE A 685 2.71 3.47 -34.74
CA PHE A 685 1.45 3.77 -35.42
C PHE A 685 0.73 5.00 -34.83
N ASN A 686 1.44 6.12 -34.72
CA ASN A 686 0.95 7.37 -34.11
C ASN A 686 0.46 7.15 -32.67
N ASP A 687 1.32 6.51 -31.85
CA ASP A 687 1.10 6.22 -30.43
C ASP A 687 -0.08 5.25 -30.13
N ARG A 688 -0.56 4.52 -31.16
CA ARG A 688 -1.61 3.50 -30.98
C ARG A 688 -1.12 2.27 -30.23
N LEU A 689 0.15 1.91 -30.36
CA LEU A 689 0.81 0.84 -29.62
C LEU A 689 2.07 1.42 -28.98
N TRP A 690 2.21 1.26 -27.68
CA TRP A 690 3.36 1.71 -26.93
C TRP A 690 3.84 0.65 -25.95
N GLY A 691 5.10 0.73 -25.56
CA GLY A 691 5.65 -0.18 -24.57
C GLY A 691 6.96 0.28 -23.98
N LYS A 692 7.31 -0.42 -22.89
CA LYS A 692 8.55 -0.26 -22.15
C LYS A 692 9.13 -1.62 -21.83
N PHE A 693 10.43 -1.72 -21.90
CA PHE A 693 11.21 -2.83 -21.40
C PHE A 693 12.28 -2.29 -20.47
N ASP A 694 12.44 -2.86 -19.30
CA ASP A 694 13.51 -2.58 -18.36
C ASP A 694 14.21 -3.87 -17.95
N TRP A 695 15.54 -3.89 -17.96
CA TRP A 695 16.37 -4.91 -17.36
C TRP A 695 17.23 -4.27 -16.29
N TYR A 696 17.34 -4.91 -15.12
CA TYR A 696 18.07 -4.34 -14.00
C TYR A 696 18.87 -5.40 -13.24
N THR A 697 19.96 -4.93 -12.63
CA THR A 697 20.69 -5.66 -11.59
C THR A 697 20.98 -4.72 -10.44
N ARG A 698 20.81 -5.23 -9.22
CA ARG A 698 20.85 -4.49 -7.97
C ARG A 698 21.71 -5.24 -6.98
N ASP A 699 22.88 -4.71 -6.65
CA ASP A 699 23.76 -5.21 -5.61
C ASP A 699 23.52 -4.41 -4.32
N ILE A 700 23.37 -5.11 -3.21
CA ILE A 700 23.19 -4.51 -1.88
C ILE A 700 24.35 -4.99 -1.03
N ASP A 701 25.19 -4.04 -0.65
CA ASP A 701 26.43 -4.25 0.10
C ASP A 701 26.28 -3.69 1.52
N ASN A 702 27.14 -4.15 2.43
CA ASN A 702 27.18 -3.69 3.82
C ASN A 702 25.84 -3.90 4.53
N LEU A 703 25.18 -5.06 4.32
CA LEU A 703 23.90 -5.37 4.95
C LEU A 703 23.95 -5.11 6.45
N LEU A 704 22.91 -4.48 6.98
CA LEU A 704 22.77 -4.13 8.38
C LEU A 704 22.18 -5.35 9.13
N PHE A 705 22.99 -5.93 10.02
CA PHE A 705 22.62 -7.12 10.78
C PHE A 705 22.84 -6.95 12.27
N GLU A 706 21.93 -7.51 13.04
CA GLU A 706 22.15 -7.87 14.42
C GLU A 706 22.72 -9.28 14.46
N VAL A 707 23.97 -9.42 14.89
CA VAL A 707 24.69 -10.69 14.94
C VAL A 707 25.03 -11.05 16.36
N ASP A 708 25.16 -12.37 16.63
CA ASP A 708 25.60 -12.86 17.93
C ASP A 708 26.99 -12.32 18.30
N ALA A 709 27.15 -11.98 19.55
CA ALA A 709 28.38 -11.45 20.10
C ALA A 709 28.83 -12.31 21.32
N PRO A 710 30.07 -12.83 21.30
CA PRO A 710 30.55 -13.65 22.41
C PRO A 710 30.67 -12.84 23.71
N GLN A 711 30.26 -13.43 24.82
CA GLN A 711 30.38 -12.84 26.15
C GLN A 711 31.32 -13.68 26.97
N PRO A 712 32.45 -13.13 27.44
CA PRO A 712 33.10 -11.85 27.13
C PRO A 712 33.72 -11.84 25.73
N PRO A 713 34.18 -10.71 25.15
CA PRO A 713 34.32 -9.38 25.79
C PRO A 713 33.08 -8.48 25.64
N TYR A 714 32.06 -8.89 24.89
CA TYR A 714 30.86 -8.08 24.70
C TYR A 714 29.97 -8.13 25.94
N VAL A 715 29.27 -7.03 26.21
CA VAL A 715 28.39 -6.88 27.38
C VAL A 715 26.95 -7.36 27.11
N SER A 716 26.58 -7.46 25.85
CA SER A 716 25.30 -8.04 25.37
C SER A 716 25.58 -9.17 24.39
N ASN A 717 24.67 -10.12 24.27
CA ASN A 717 24.79 -11.28 23.38
C ASN A 717 24.63 -10.95 21.90
N THR A 718 24.26 -9.70 21.53
CA THR A 718 24.14 -9.27 20.12
C THR A 718 24.83 -7.94 19.88
N ILE A 719 25.23 -7.70 18.64
CA ILE A 719 25.79 -6.43 18.17
C ILE A 719 25.37 -6.16 16.71
N TRP A 720 24.99 -4.92 16.43
CA TRP A 720 24.72 -4.48 15.05
C TRP A 720 26.01 -4.25 14.28
N ARG A 721 26.12 -4.90 13.11
CA ARG A 721 27.29 -4.79 12.20
C ARG A 721 26.85 -4.72 10.74
N ASN A 722 27.73 -4.18 9.91
CA ASN A 722 27.61 -4.27 8.46
C ASN A 722 28.26 -5.57 7.98
N VAL A 723 27.45 -6.59 7.70
CA VAL A 723 27.94 -7.91 7.29
C VAL A 723 27.12 -8.45 6.13
N GLY A 724 27.82 -8.94 5.11
CA GLY A 724 27.17 -9.58 3.99
C GLY A 724 26.79 -8.67 2.83
N SER A 725 26.31 -9.34 1.79
CA SER A 725 25.79 -8.71 0.56
C SER A 725 24.78 -9.62 -0.12
N MET A 726 23.87 -9.01 -0.86
CA MET A 726 22.85 -9.71 -1.65
C MET A 726 22.71 -9.08 -3.04
N GLN A 727 22.09 -9.80 -3.95
CA GLN A 727 21.83 -9.32 -5.32
C GLN A 727 20.40 -9.67 -5.72
N ASN A 728 19.74 -8.69 -6.37
CA ASN A 728 18.50 -8.90 -7.13
C ASN A 728 18.76 -8.58 -8.60
N LYS A 729 18.08 -9.30 -9.48
CA LYS A 729 18.07 -9.03 -10.91
C LYS A 729 16.72 -9.40 -11.49
N GLY A 730 16.30 -8.71 -12.53
CA GLY A 730 15.03 -8.98 -13.15
C GLY A 730 14.82 -8.19 -14.43
N TRP A 731 13.65 -8.40 -15.00
CA TRP A 731 13.16 -7.66 -16.14
C TRP A 731 11.67 -7.34 -16.01
N GLU A 732 11.26 -6.25 -16.63
CA GLU A 732 9.91 -5.74 -16.65
C GLU A 732 9.52 -5.38 -18.07
N ILE A 733 8.31 -5.75 -18.50
CA ILE A 733 7.74 -5.36 -19.79
C ILE A 733 6.35 -4.77 -19.53
N GLU A 734 6.08 -3.63 -20.13
CA GLU A 734 4.75 -3.02 -20.20
C GLU A 734 4.45 -2.76 -21.67
N VAL A 735 3.33 -3.31 -22.15
CA VAL A 735 2.85 -3.08 -23.52
C VAL A 735 1.41 -2.63 -23.43
N GLY A 736 1.10 -1.49 -24.01
CA GLY A 736 -0.24 -0.94 -24.03
C GLY A 736 -0.59 -0.36 -25.39
N GLY A 737 -1.88 -0.22 -25.64
CA GLY A 737 -2.33 0.38 -26.89
C GLY A 737 -3.84 0.58 -26.97
N ASN A 738 -4.22 1.43 -27.90
CA ASN A 738 -5.61 1.60 -28.32
C ASN A 738 -5.89 0.60 -29.44
N ALA A 739 -6.32 -0.62 -29.05
CA ALA A 739 -6.60 -1.71 -29.98
C ALA A 739 -7.66 -1.31 -31.02
N ILE A 740 -8.68 -0.60 -30.59
CA ILE A 740 -9.71 0.00 -31.43
C ILE A 740 -9.95 1.45 -30.97
N GLN A 741 -9.97 2.36 -31.89
CA GLN A 741 -10.31 3.76 -31.66
C GLN A 741 -11.18 4.29 -32.80
N THR A 742 -12.44 4.54 -32.50
CA THR A 742 -13.43 5.13 -33.39
C THR A 742 -14.11 6.30 -32.68
N LYS A 743 -14.98 7.03 -33.37
CA LYS A 743 -15.75 8.14 -32.77
C LYS A 743 -16.56 7.71 -31.54
N ASP A 744 -17.17 6.55 -31.57
CA ASP A 744 -18.10 6.06 -30.53
C ASP A 744 -17.51 4.97 -29.65
N PHE A 745 -16.41 4.31 -30.05
CA PHE A 745 -15.84 3.16 -29.36
C PHE A 745 -14.33 3.25 -29.24
N THR A 746 -13.82 3.13 -28.03
CA THR A 746 -12.40 3.03 -27.74
C THR A 746 -12.14 1.79 -26.88
N TRP A 747 -11.17 0.95 -27.28
CA TRP A 747 -10.66 -0.14 -26.48
C TRP A 747 -9.18 0.07 -26.24
N THR A 748 -8.83 0.33 -24.97
CA THR A 748 -7.45 0.45 -24.49
C THR A 748 -7.10 -0.82 -23.71
N SER A 749 -5.96 -1.43 -24.03
CA SER A 749 -5.47 -2.66 -23.40
C SER A 749 -4.02 -2.47 -22.96
N THR A 750 -3.68 -2.92 -21.76
CA THR A 750 -2.31 -2.87 -21.21
C THR A 750 -1.94 -4.20 -20.60
N LEU A 751 -0.79 -4.75 -21.00
CA LEU A 751 -0.19 -5.97 -20.47
C LEU A 751 1.10 -5.62 -19.72
N ASN A 752 1.23 -6.13 -18.51
CA ASN A 752 2.40 -6.01 -17.67
C ASN A 752 2.98 -7.39 -17.40
N PHE A 753 4.29 -7.53 -17.58
CA PHE A 753 5.04 -8.74 -17.26
C PHE A 753 6.20 -8.38 -16.37
N SER A 754 6.49 -9.19 -15.35
CA SER A 754 7.68 -8.99 -14.52
C SER A 754 8.24 -10.32 -14.03
N HIS A 755 9.56 -10.35 -13.93
CA HIS A 755 10.35 -11.42 -13.34
C HIS A 755 11.39 -10.81 -12.41
N ASN A 756 11.56 -11.41 -11.25
CA ASN A 756 12.61 -11.04 -10.31
C ASN A 756 13.22 -12.27 -9.66
N SER A 757 14.53 -12.27 -9.48
CA SER A 757 15.27 -13.30 -8.76
C SER A 757 16.31 -12.66 -7.84
N GLY A 758 16.56 -13.29 -6.69
CA GLY A 758 17.50 -12.79 -5.70
C GLY A 758 18.38 -13.89 -5.12
N LYS A 759 19.55 -13.49 -4.60
CA LYS A 759 20.44 -14.39 -3.86
C LYS A 759 21.23 -13.66 -2.79
N ILE A 760 21.56 -14.35 -1.72
CA ILE A 760 22.56 -13.92 -0.75
C ILE A 760 23.94 -14.19 -1.38
N LYS A 761 24.76 -13.14 -1.61
CA LYS A 761 26.13 -13.31 -2.12
C LYS A 761 27.08 -13.72 -0.99
N LYS A 762 26.95 -13.04 0.15
CA LYS A 762 27.76 -13.31 1.35
C LYS A 762 26.93 -12.98 2.59
N LEU A 763 27.05 -13.79 3.63
CA LEU A 763 26.41 -13.58 4.93
C LEU A 763 27.45 -13.77 6.03
N GLY A 764 27.75 -12.70 6.77
CA GLY A 764 28.61 -12.76 7.96
C GLY A 764 29.94 -13.49 7.75
N MET A 765 30.27 -14.38 8.70
CA MET A 765 31.41 -15.31 8.64
C MET A 765 31.02 -16.59 7.90
N GLU A 766 32.03 -17.37 7.47
CA GLU A 766 31.84 -18.64 6.83
C GLU A 766 31.04 -19.60 7.75
N GLY A 767 30.08 -20.29 7.21
CA GLY A 767 29.21 -21.21 7.95
C GLY A 767 28.01 -20.57 8.68
N GLN A 768 27.91 -19.22 8.71
CA GLN A 768 26.74 -18.58 9.30
C GLN A 768 25.51 -18.69 8.40
N TYR A 769 24.36 -18.86 9.04
CA TYR A 769 23.05 -18.87 8.39
C TYR A 769 22.02 -18.12 9.27
N ILE A 770 20.91 -17.75 8.66
CA ILE A 770 19.74 -17.17 9.32
C ILE A 770 18.56 -18.07 8.99
N ASP A 771 17.93 -18.62 10.02
CA ASP A 771 16.67 -19.33 9.88
C ASP A 771 15.51 -18.33 9.97
N GLY A 772 14.48 -18.56 9.16
CA GLY A 772 13.21 -17.85 9.26
C GLY A 772 12.40 -18.29 10.48
N ASP A 773 11.15 -17.81 10.55
CA ASP A 773 10.20 -18.25 11.59
C ASP A 773 10.00 -19.78 11.52
N GLY A 774 10.04 -20.44 12.67
CA GLY A 774 9.73 -21.87 12.78
C GLY A 774 8.24 -22.13 12.62
N PHE A 775 7.90 -23.30 12.12
CA PHE A 775 6.54 -23.79 12.13
C PHE A 775 6.14 -24.21 13.57
N PRO A 776 4.83 -24.10 13.92
CA PRO A 776 4.36 -24.48 15.25
C PRO A 776 4.67 -25.92 15.62
N ASN A 777 4.82 -26.20 16.93
CA ASN A 777 4.81 -27.57 17.47
C ASN A 777 3.34 -28.09 17.48
N PRO A 778 3.09 -29.42 17.56
CA PRO A 778 4.02 -30.53 17.89
C PRO A 778 4.74 -31.12 16.66
N GLY A 779 5.57 -32.10 16.93
CA GLY A 779 6.48 -32.74 15.98
C GLY A 779 7.83 -32.01 15.92
N ASN A 780 8.55 -32.15 14.81
CA ASN A 780 9.83 -31.48 14.60
C ASN A 780 9.83 -30.67 13.30
N PRO A 781 8.95 -29.68 13.16
CA PRO A 781 8.84 -28.91 11.93
C PRO A 781 10.07 -28.02 11.68
N GLY A 782 10.44 -27.16 12.60
CA GLY A 782 11.52 -26.20 12.41
C GLY A 782 11.17 -25.06 11.43
N SER A 783 12.18 -24.35 10.93
CA SER A 783 11.99 -23.27 9.94
C SER A 783 12.04 -23.80 8.49
N PRO A 784 11.10 -23.43 7.62
CA PRO A 784 11.12 -23.78 6.21
C PRO A 784 12.08 -22.93 5.37
N VAL A 785 12.66 -21.87 5.94
CA VAL A 785 13.53 -20.93 5.23
C VAL A 785 14.86 -20.81 5.95
N ARG A 786 15.93 -20.98 5.21
CA ARG A 786 17.31 -20.72 5.65
C ARG A 786 18.04 -19.87 4.64
N LEU A 787 18.64 -18.77 5.14
CA LEU A 787 19.51 -17.92 4.35
C LEU A 787 20.97 -18.22 4.71
N SER A 788 21.80 -18.50 3.72
CA SER A 788 23.24 -18.72 3.86
C SER A 788 24.01 -18.09 2.71
N SER A 789 25.34 -18.00 2.83
CA SER A 789 26.17 -17.50 1.75
C SER A 789 25.97 -18.34 0.48
N GLY A 790 25.67 -17.69 -0.65
CA GLY A 790 25.39 -18.31 -1.94
C GLY A 790 23.95 -18.80 -2.14
N SER A 791 23.11 -18.85 -1.07
CA SER A 791 21.74 -19.34 -1.19
C SER A 791 20.86 -18.41 -2.05
N PRO A 792 20.02 -18.96 -2.94
CA PRO A 792 18.99 -18.19 -3.60
C PRO A 792 17.91 -17.77 -2.60
N LEU A 793 17.32 -16.59 -2.80
CA LEU A 793 16.12 -16.16 -2.08
C LEU A 793 14.90 -16.89 -2.64
N GLY A 794 13.91 -17.14 -1.79
CA GLY A 794 12.67 -17.76 -2.20
C GLY A 794 12.75 -19.29 -2.37
N LYS A 795 13.77 -19.93 -1.86
CA LYS A 795 13.84 -21.39 -1.76
C LYS A 795 13.46 -21.85 -0.36
N PHE A 796 12.70 -22.95 -0.29
CA PHE A 796 12.42 -23.63 0.97
C PHE A 796 13.60 -24.52 1.35
N PHE A 797 13.89 -24.62 2.64
CA PHE A 797 14.95 -25.46 3.20
C PHE A 797 14.31 -26.58 4.04
N VAL A 798 14.04 -27.72 3.39
CA VAL A 798 13.19 -28.78 3.94
C VAL A 798 13.79 -30.16 3.68
N PHE A 799 13.27 -31.21 4.32
CA PHE A 799 13.61 -32.60 4.02
C PHE A 799 12.99 -33.03 2.69
N ARG A 800 13.64 -33.94 1.99
CA ARG A 800 13.09 -34.62 0.80
C ARG A 800 12.23 -35.79 1.24
N TYR A 801 10.96 -35.77 0.85
CA TYR A 801 10.01 -36.83 1.12
C TYR A 801 10.36 -38.11 0.30
N ALA A 802 10.39 -39.27 0.95
CA ALA A 802 10.68 -40.55 0.32
C ALA A 802 9.49 -41.54 0.37
N GLY A 803 8.34 -41.06 0.90
CA GLY A 803 7.17 -41.92 1.11
C GLY A 803 6.82 -42.10 2.57
N VAL A 804 6.00 -43.11 2.85
CA VAL A 804 5.65 -43.53 4.21
C VAL A 804 6.03 -45.01 4.42
N ASP A 805 6.30 -45.41 5.66
CA ASP A 805 6.50 -46.80 6.02
C ASP A 805 5.15 -47.53 6.11
N GLU A 806 5.18 -48.84 6.47
CA GLU A 806 3.98 -49.68 6.63
C GLU A 806 3.01 -49.17 7.69
N ASN A 807 3.49 -48.37 8.62
CA ASN A 807 2.72 -47.74 9.71
C ASN A 807 2.21 -46.32 9.36
N GLY A 808 2.57 -45.80 8.18
CA GLY A 808 2.22 -44.45 7.76
C GLY A 808 3.15 -43.35 8.31
N ASN A 809 4.33 -43.71 8.84
CA ASN A 809 5.31 -42.72 9.27
C ASN A 809 6.09 -42.18 8.07
N ILE A 810 6.34 -40.88 8.05
CA ILE A 810 7.09 -40.24 6.97
C ILE A 810 8.53 -40.78 6.93
N GLN A 811 8.98 -41.10 5.71
CA GLN A 811 10.37 -41.42 5.39
C GLN A 811 10.96 -40.26 4.57
N ILE A 812 12.25 -40.02 4.75
CA ILE A 812 12.99 -38.96 4.07
C ILE A 812 14.26 -39.52 3.39
N TYR A 813 14.76 -38.79 2.41
CA TYR A 813 16.10 -39.06 1.91
C TYR A 813 17.14 -38.37 2.78
N ASP A 814 18.18 -39.11 3.21
CA ASP A 814 19.37 -38.54 3.83
C ASP A 814 20.28 -37.86 2.79
N LYS A 815 21.41 -37.29 3.23
CA LYS A 815 22.37 -36.62 2.35
C LYS A 815 23.05 -37.58 1.35
N GLU A 816 23.08 -38.88 1.60
CA GLU A 816 23.59 -39.94 0.74
C GLU A 816 22.52 -40.53 -0.20
N ASN A 817 21.29 -39.99 -0.20
CA ASN A 817 20.10 -40.49 -0.91
C ASN A 817 19.58 -41.85 -0.44
N ASN A 818 19.85 -42.31 0.77
CA ASN A 818 19.19 -43.48 1.35
C ASN A 818 17.82 -43.07 1.91
N VAL A 819 16.86 -43.98 1.83
CA VAL A 819 15.56 -43.83 2.49
C VAL A 819 15.71 -44.18 3.96
N VAL A 820 15.40 -43.18 4.83
CA VAL A 820 15.53 -43.34 6.29
C VAL A 820 14.26 -42.82 7.00
N PRO A 821 13.91 -43.40 8.18
CA PRO A 821 12.81 -42.87 8.96
C PRO A 821 13.04 -41.37 9.34
N ALA A 822 12.00 -40.55 9.27
CA ALA A 822 12.08 -39.13 9.64
C ALA A 822 12.04 -38.98 11.18
N THR A 823 12.93 -39.62 11.92
CA THR A 823 13.00 -39.63 13.39
C THR A 823 14.45 -39.58 13.89
N GLY A 824 14.63 -39.26 15.15
CA GLY A 824 15.92 -39.31 15.84
C GLY A 824 17.04 -38.52 15.13
N ASN A 825 18.19 -39.17 14.94
CA ASN A 825 19.37 -38.51 14.34
C ASN A 825 19.20 -38.17 12.85
N ASN A 826 18.18 -38.72 12.16
CA ASN A 826 17.92 -38.42 10.78
C ASN A 826 17.29 -37.01 10.61
N ILE A 827 16.63 -36.50 11.64
CA ILE A 827 16.05 -35.16 11.68
C ILE A 827 17.15 -34.14 12.06
N ASN A 828 18.02 -33.86 11.11
CA ASN A 828 19.07 -32.86 11.26
C ASN A 828 19.20 -32.01 9.99
N SER A 829 19.77 -30.81 10.12
CA SER A 829 19.84 -29.85 9.02
C SER A 829 20.71 -30.30 7.84
N SER A 830 21.58 -31.29 8.01
CA SER A 830 22.44 -31.83 6.95
C SER A 830 21.66 -32.66 5.91
N ASN A 831 20.49 -33.18 6.29
CA ASN A 831 19.58 -33.91 5.41
C ASN A 831 18.53 -33.04 4.73
N ARG A 832 18.52 -31.71 5.04
CA ARG A 832 17.64 -30.75 4.36
C ARG A 832 18.27 -30.20 3.08
N VAL A 833 17.46 -29.86 2.10
CA VAL A 833 17.88 -29.30 0.82
C VAL A 833 17.11 -28.01 0.49
N TYR A 834 17.68 -27.17 -0.36
CA TYR A 834 16.97 -26.07 -0.95
C TYR A 834 16.12 -26.56 -2.13
N THR A 835 14.81 -26.40 -2.04
CA THR A 835 13.84 -26.87 -3.05
C THR A 835 12.71 -25.84 -3.24
N GLY A 836 11.86 -26.09 -4.25
CA GLY A 836 10.73 -25.21 -4.56
C GLY A 836 11.16 -23.83 -5.05
N ASN A 837 10.22 -22.96 -5.32
CA ASN A 837 10.44 -21.56 -5.68
C ASN A 837 9.25 -20.70 -5.23
N SER A 838 9.38 -20.00 -4.12
CA SER A 838 8.28 -19.21 -3.56
C SER A 838 8.10 -17.84 -4.21
N PHE A 839 9.00 -17.41 -5.11
CA PHE A 839 8.77 -16.23 -5.95
C PHE A 839 8.22 -16.68 -7.31
N PRO A 840 7.12 -16.09 -7.80
CA PRO A 840 6.63 -16.35 -9.14
C PRO A 840 7.73 -16.12 -10.18
N ALA A 841 7.97 -17.12 -11.04
CA ALA A 841 8.90 -16.95 -12.17
C ALA A 841 8.37 -15.93 -13.18
N LEU A 842 7.05 -15.76 -13.24
CA LEU A 842 6.40 -14.75 -14.06
C LEU A 842 5.14 -14.23 -13.39
N ILE A 843 5.06 -12.90 -13.26
CA ILE A 843 3.84 -12.19 -12.87
C ILE A 843 3.30 -11.50 -14.12
N VAL A 844 2.02 -11.73 -14.42
CA VAL A 844 1.31 -11.14 -15.55
C VAL A 844 0.11 -10.36 -15.05
N ALA A 845 -0.12 -9.18 -15.60
CA ALA A 845 -1.38 -8.47 -15.41
C ALA A 845 -1.90 -7.93 -16.74
N TRP A 846 -3.19 -8.03 -16.95
CA TRP A 846 -3.86 -7.57 -18.15
C TRP A 846 -5.04 -6.66 -17.80
N ASN A 847 -4.90 -5.39 -18.15
CA ASN A 847 -5.88 -4.35 -17.86
C ASN A 847 -6.55 -3.90 -19.14
N ASN A 848 -7.88 -3.88 -19.18
CA ASN A 848 -8.68 -3.48 -20.32
C ASN A 848 -9.69 -2.43 -19.90
N THR A 849 -9.82 -1.40 -20.73
CA THR A 849 -10.86 -0.37 -20.62
C THR A 849 -11.53 -0.21 -21.97
N LEU A 850 -12.85 -0.39 -22.00
CA LEU A 850 -13.67 -0.18 -23.17
C LEU A 850 -14.61 1.01 -22.91
N ARG A 851 -14.69 1.93 -23.83
CA ARG A 851 -15.64 3.05 -23.80
C ARG A 851 -16.49 2.99 -25.04
N TYR A 852 -17.82 2.97 -24.85
CA TYR A 852 -18.78 3.02 -25.93
C TYR A 852 -19.81 4.11 -25.65
N ARG A 853 -19.68 5.25 -26.31
CA ARG A 853 -20.49 6.45 -26.04
C ARG A 853 -20.44 6.81 -24.56
N ASN A 854 -21.56 6.65 -23.85
CA ASN A 854 -21.71 6.96 -22.42
C ASN A 854 -21.39 5.80 -21.49
N PHE A 855 -21.12 4.60 -22.03
CA PHE A 855 -20.75 3.43 -21.25
C PHE A 855 -19.23 3.31 -21.13
N ASP A 856 -18.77 2.92 -19.97
CA ASP A 856 -17.42 2.44 -19.71
C ASP A 856 -17.46 1.04 -19.12
N PHE A 857 -16.54 0.19 -19.57
CA PHE A 857 -16.35 -1.17 -19.09
C PHE A 857 -14.88 -1.38 -18.77
N GLY A 858 -14.59 -1.98 -17.60
CA GLY A 858 -13.25 -2.33 -17.15
C GLY A 858 -13.13 -3.82 -16.86
N LEU A 859 -12.00 -4.43 -17.25
CA LEU A 859 -11.65 -5.80 -16.94
C LEU A 859 -10.18 -5.88 -16.53
N GLN A 860 -9.90 -6.45 -15.37
CA GLN A 860 -8.55 -6.66 -14.87
C GLN A 860 -8.33 -8.13 -14.55
N LEU A 861 -7.27 -8.70 -15.13
CA LEU A 861 -6.82 -10.05 -14.87
C LEU A 861 -5.38 -10.02 -14.37
N ARG A 862 -5.05 -10.98 -13.51
CA ARG A 862 -3.69 -11.16 -12.99
C ARG A 862 -3.39 -12.63 -12.83
N GLY A 863 -2.14 -13.02 -13.06
CA GLY A 863 -1.66 -14.37 -12.86
C GLY A 863 -0.25 -14.40 -12.30
N TRP A 864 0.00 -15.34 -11.40
CA TRP A 864 1.33 -15.72 -10.93
C TRP A 864 1.61 -17.13 -11.42
N PHE A 865 2.76 -17.33 -12.03
CA PHE A 865 3.10 -18.57 -12.70
C PHE A 865 4.43 -19.13 -12.22
N ASP A 866 4.49 -20.46 -12.14
CA ASP A 866 5.69 -21.23 -11.82
C ASP A 866 6.29 -20.79 -10.47
N PHE A 867 5.51 -20.99 -9.41
CA PHE A 867 5.94 -20.78 -8.02
C PHE A 867 5.27 -21.77 -7.09
N ASP A 868 5.90 -21.98 -5.95
CA ASP A 868 5.49 -22.97 -4.96
C ASP A 868 5.04 -22.32 -3.66
N VAL A 869 4.09 -22.95 -3.01
CA VAL A 869 3.56 -22.60 -1.69
C VAL A 869 3.76 -23.77 -0.74
N ILE A 870 4.34 -23.51 0.45
CA ILE A 870 4.34 -24.49 1.54
C ILE A 870 3.13 -24.25 2.43
N SER A 871 2.27 -25.27 2.59
CA SER A 871 0.98 -25.16 3.28
C SER A 871 1.06 -25.65 4.73
N GLN A 872 0.95 -24.72 5.70
CA GLN A 872 0.71 -25.11 7.10
C GLN A 872 -0.67 -25.76 7.29
N PRO A 873 -1.79 -25.28 6.67
CA PRO A 873 -3.05 -26.00 6.74
C PRO A 873 -2.95 -27.47 6.32
N SER A 874 -2.25 -27.78 5.23
CA SER A 874 -2.04 -29.17 4.81
C SER A 874 -1.31 -30.00 5.87
N MET A 875 -0.31 -29.41 6.52
CA MET A 875 0.48 -30.08 7.58
C MET A 875 -0.28 -30.20 8.92
N TYR A 876 -1.10 -29.23 9.30
CA TYR A 876 -1.69 -29.16 10.65
C TYR A 876 -3.20 -29.46 10.69
N GLN A 877 -3.91 -29.22 9.59
CA GLN A 877 -5.34 -29.51 9.46
C GLN A 877 -5.66 -30.55 8.38
N GLY A 878 -4.62 -31.08 7.71
CA GLY A 878 -4.71 -32.20 6.78
C GLY A 878 -4.18 -33.52 7.36
N LEU A 879 -3.57 -33.52 8.55
CA LEU A 879 -3.03 -34.71 9.20
C LEU A 879 -3.76 -34.99 10.52
N ILE A 880 -4.10 -36.27 10.73
CA ILE A 880 -4.80 -36.67 11.96
C ILE A 880 -3.88 -36.65 13.19
N THR A 881 -2.58 -36.80 13.02
CA THR A 881 -1.62 -36.92 14.11
C THR A 881 -1.32 -35.58 14.74
N GLY A 882 -1.34 -35.52 16.08
CA GLY A 882 -1.05 -34.30 16.80
C GLY A 882 -2.07 -33.19 16.63
N THR A 883 -3.30 -33.52 16.24
CA THR A 883 -4.42 -32.57 16.14
C THR A 883 -4.79 -31.99 17.51
N GLY A 884 -4.54 -32.75 18.61
CA GLY A 884 -4.94 -32.33 19.95
C GLY A 884 -6.43 -32.08 20.09
N GLY A 885 -7.27 -32.73 19.26
CA GLY A 885 -8.70 -32.48 19.20
C GLY A 885 -9.14 -31.37 18.25
N ASN A 886 -8.24 -30.82 17.43
CA ASN A 886 -8.58 -29.85 16.41
C ASN A 886 -9.38 -30.47 15.26
N ASN A 887 -10.27 -29.69 14.66
CA ASN A 887 -10.96 -30.05 13.42
C ASN A 887 -10.01 -30.05 12.21
N LEU A 888 -10.39 -30.74 11.16
CA LEU A 888 -9.60 -30.93 9.94
C LEU A 888 -10.31 -30.28 8.74
N ILE A 889 -9.51 -29.90 7.73
CA ILE A 889 -10.00 -29.52 6.41
C ILE A 889 -10.11 -30.80 5.59
N LYS A 890 -11.33 -31.15 5.18
CA LYS A 890 -11.72 -32.44 4.62
C LYS A 890 -10.92 -32.83 3.38
N ASN A 891 -10.81 -31.95 2.39
CA ASN A 891 -10.04 -32.23 1.17
C ASN A 891 -8.56 -32.48 1.48
N LEU A 892 -7.94 -31.68 2.39
CA LEU A 892 -6.55 -31.86 2.78
C LEU A 892 -6.34 -33.16 3.57
N TYR A 893 -7.30 -33.53 4.42
CA TYR A 893 -7.26 -34.80 5.13
C TYR A 893 -7.36 -35.98 4.17
N GLU A 894 -8.27 -35.97 3.20
CA GLU A 894 -8.42 -37.02 2.21
C GLU A 894 -7.14 -37.24 1.38
N GLU A 895 -6.44 -36.14 1.02
CA GLU A 895 -5.13 -36.23 0.36
C GLU A 895 -4.06 -36.87 1.25
N ASN A 896 -4.03 -36.51 2.54
CA ASN A 896 -2.95 -36.85 3.47
C ASN A 896 -3.25 -38.05 4.37
N LYS A 897 -4.41 -38.70 4.29
CA LYS A 897 -4.83 -39.82 5.19
C LYS A 897 -3.90 -41.03 5.25
N HIS A 898 -3.02 -41.18 4.26
CA HIS A 898 -1.99 -42.22 4.25
C HIS A 898 -0.83 -41.91 5.23
N ILE A 899 -0.68 -40.65 5.66
CA ILE A 899 0.30 -40.21 6.64
C ILE A 899 -0.32 -40.32 8.03
N LYS A 900 0.18 -41.23 8.85
CA LYS A 900 -0.31 -41.50 10.22
C LYS A 900 0.70 -41.14 11.30
N GLY A 901 1.95 -40.85 10.90
CA GLY A 901 3.04 -40.49 11.78
C GLY A 901 3.11 -39.00 12.12
N ASP A 902 4.15 -38.61 12.85
CA ASP A 902 4.40 -37.21 13.23
C ASP A 902 4.63 -36.32 12.02
N LYS A 903 4.33 -35.01 12.20
CA LYS A 903 4.58 -33.98 11.21
C LYS A 903 6.06 -33.80 10.95
N VAL A 904 6.46 -33.75 9.70
CA VAL A 904 7.84 -33.53 9.25
C VAL A 904 7.86 -32.43 8.19
N LEU A 905 8.72 -31.44 8.37
CA LEU A 905 8.88 -30.34 7.41
C LEU A 905 9.61 -30.85 6.14
N CYS A 906 8.86 -31.37 5.18
CA CYS A 906 9.38 -31.93 3.94
C CYS A 906 8.69 -31.32 2.70
N ASP A 907 9.26 -31.59 1.55
CA ASP A 907 8.79 -31.08 0.26
C ASP A 907 7.44 -31.67 -0.19
N TYR A 908 6.91 -32.69 0.48
CA TYR A 908 5.54 -33.18 0.28
C TYR A 908 4.48 -32.07 0.47
N PHE A 909 4.70 -31.14 1.41
CA PHE A 909 3.77 -30.05 1.72
C PHE A 909 4.01 -28.80 0.87
N ILE A 910 4.89 -28.88 -0.13
CA ILE A 910 5.13 -27.84 -1.13
C ILE A 910 4.27 -28.17 -2.34
N GLN A 911 3.43 -27.22 -2.74
CA GLN A 911 2.48 -27.39 -3.85
C GLN A 911 2.66 -26.25 -4.87
N ASP A 912 2.31 -26.52 -6.13
CA ASP A 912 2.23 -25.48 -7.17
C ASP A 912 1.19 -24.42 -6.78
N GLY A 913 1.66 -23.19 -6.63
CA GLY A 913 0.84 -22.03 -6.29
C GLY A 913 0.31 -21.26 -7.50
N THR A 914 0.56 -21.72 -8.73
CA THR A 914 0.14 -21.04 -9.97
C THR A 914 -1.35 -20.73 -9.97
N PHE A 915 -1.71 -19.49 -10.32
CA PHE A 915 -3.10 -19.08 -10.45
C PHE A 915 -3.29 -18.00 -11.51
N VAL A 916 -4.53 -17.91 -12.03
CA VAL A 916 -5.06 -16.77 -12.78
C VAL A 916 -6.30 -16.26 -12.06
N LYS A 917 -6.40 -14.94 -11.90
CA LYS A 917 -7.46 -14.27 -11.15
C LYS A 917 -8.12 -13.18 -11.98
N ILE A 918 -9.44 -13.07 -11.88
CA ILE A 918 -10.20 -11.91 -12.34
C ILE A 918 -10.27 -10.94 -11.15
N ASP A 919 -9.38 -9.94 -11.17
CA ASP A 919 -9.26 -8.98 -10.07
C ASP A 919 -10.43 -8.00 -10.03
N ALA A 920 -10.90 -7.53 -11.20
CA ALA A 920 -12.04 -6.63 -11.25
C ALA A 920 -12.80 -6.68 -12.59
N ILE A 921 -14.11 -6.50 -12.50
CA ILE A 921 -15.02 -6.23 -13.61
C ILE A 921 -15.84 -5.00 -13.24
N SER A 922 -15.92 -4.01 -14.12
CA SER A 922 -16.73 -2.81 -13.87
C SER A 922 -17.54 -2.42 -15.09
N VAL A 923 -18.69 -1.83 -14.85
CA VAL A 923 -19.57 -1.21 -15.86
C VAL A 923 -20.03 0.13 -15.33
N GLY A 924 -19.81 1.19 -16.09
CA GLY A 924 -20.26 2.54 -15.78
C GLY A 924 -21.13 3.12 -16.87
N TYR A 925 -22.05 4.00 -16.50
CA TYR A 925 -22.88 4.79 -17.41
C TYR A 925 -22.90 6.24 -16.99
N THR A 926 -22.52 7.13 -17.90
CA THR A 926 -22.47 8.58 -17.66
C THR A 926 -23.60 9.29 -18.37
N LEU A 927 -24.44 9.97 -17.59
CA LEU A 927 -25.55 10.80 -18.07
C LEU A 927 -25.11 12.26 -18.11
N ASN A 928 -25.31 12.94 -19.22
CA ASN A 928 -25.25 14.40 -19.28
C ASN A 928 -26.58 14.96 -18.77
N THR A 929 -26.63 15.30 -17.48
CA THR A 929 -27.85 15.75 -16.80
C THR A 929 -28.09 17.25 -16.94
N SER A 930 -27.12 18.01 -17.45
CA SER A 930 -27.28 19.46 -17.70
C SER A 930 -28.44 19.80 -18.63
N LYS A 931 -28.85 18.84 -19.47
CA LYS A 931 -30.04 18.98 -20.38
C LYS A 931 -31.37 18.98 -19.61
N TRP A 932 -31.42 18.42 -18.39
CA TRP A 932 -32.63 18.24 -17.60
C TRP A 932 -32.65 19.11 -16.34
N ASN A 933 -31.46 19.41 -15.80
CA ASN A 933 -31.33 20.12 -14.54
C ASN A 933 -30.20 21.15 -14.65
N LYS A 934 -30.53 22.43 -14.42
CA LYS A 934 -29.55 23.53 -14.46
C LYS A 934 -28.42 23.37 -13.45
N TYR A 935 -28.68 22.71 -12.31
CA TYR A 935 -27.73 22.57 -11.20
C TYR A 935 -26.93 21.27 -11.22
N LEU A 936 -27.42 20.22 -11.90
CA LEU A 936 -26.77 18.92 -11.98
C LEU A 936 -26.19 18.72 -13.39
N GLN A 937 -24.88 18.87 -13.52
CA GLN A 937 -24.20 18.84 -14.82
C GLN A 937 -24.01 17.41 -15.34
N LYS A 938 -23.58 16.50 -14.45
CA LYS A 938 -23.20 15.14 -14.81
C LYS A 938 -23.58 14.14 -13.71
N THR A 939 -24.13 13.02 -14.12
CA THR A 939 -24.39 11.87 -13.23
C THR A 939 -23.72 10.63 -13.80
N ARG A 940 -22.89 9.95 -13.00
CA ARG A 940 -22.34 8.64 -13.38
C ARG A 940 -22.82 7.60 -12.38
N LEU A 941 -23.33 6.49 -12.90
CA LEU A 941 -23.70 5.29 -12.15
C LEU A 941 -22.73 4.18 -12.55
N TYR A 942 -22.27 3.39 -11.60
CA TYR A 942 -21.38 2.26 -11.90
C TYR A 942 -21.58 1.10 -10.95
N LEU A 943 -21.29 -0.10 -11.47
CA LEU A 943 -21.23 -1.35 -10.72
C LEU A 943 -19.82 -1.93 -10.91
N THR A 944 -19.20 -2.33 -9.81
CA THR A 944 -17.89 -2.98 -9.82
C THR A 944 -17.94 -4.27 -9.01
N LEU A 945 -17.45 -5.34 -9.59
CA LEU A 945 -17.17 -6.60 -8.90
C LEU A 945 -15.65 -6.74 -8.76
N ARG A 946 -15.14 -7.01 -7.56
CA ARG A 946 -13.71 -7.27 -7.31
C ARG A 946 -13.52 -8.67 -6.76
N ASP A 947 -12.31 -9.23 -6.98
CA ASP A 947 -11.94 -10.58 -6.55
C ASP A 947 -12.92 -11.65 -7.07
N VAL A 948 -13.33 -11.52 -8.34
CA VAL A 948 -14.47 -12.21 -8.93
C VAL A 948 -14.28 -13.71 -9.00
N ALA A 949 -13.13 -14.15 -9.52
CA ALA A 949 -12.81 -15.56 -9.67
C ALA A 949 -11.31 -15.80 -9.63
N ARG A 950 -10.91 -16.98 -9.19
CA ARG A 950 -9.53 -17.49 -9.22
C ARG A 950 -9.52 -18.92 -9.75
N PHE A 951 -8.59 -19.18 -10.66
CA PHE A 951 -8.36 -20.48 -11.28
C PHE A 951 -6.99 -20.98 -10.86
N THR A 952 -6.92 -22.12 -10.16
CA THR A 952 -5.70 -22.71 -9.61
C THR A 952 -5.89 -24.22 -9.40
N SER A 953 -4.78 -24.95 -9.42
CA SER A 953 -4.70 -26.36 -9.00
C SER A 953 -4.32 -26.53 -7.53
N TYR A 954 -4.03 -25.44 -6.81
CA TYR A 954 -3.63 -25.47 -5.42
C TYR A 954 -4.74 -26.03 -4.51
N SER A 955 -4.44 -27.04 -3.70
CA SER A 955 -5.43 -27.70 -2.84
C SER A 955 -5.60 -27.04 -1.47
N GLY A 956 -4.67 -26.16 -1.04
CA GLY A 956 -4.78 -25.37 0.18
C GLY A 956 -5.86 -24.31 0.13
N VAL A 957 -5.92 -23.46 1.16
CA VAL A 957 -6.96 -22.43 1.28
C VAL A 957 -6.75 -21.28 0.30
N ASN A 958 -5.49 -20.81 0.18
CA ASN A 958 -5.18 -19.62 -0.64
C ASN A 958 -3.76 -19.68 -1.24
N PRO A 959 -3.59 -19.83 -2.57
CA PRO A 959 -2.26 -19.74 -3.20
C PRO A 959 -1.72 -18.29 -3.27
N GLU A 960 -2.59 -17.27 -3.17
CA GLU A 960 -2.17 -15.86 -3.14
C GLU A 960 -1.62 -15.50 -1.74
N VAL A 961 -0.51 -16.14 -1.39
CA VAL A 961 0.19 -15.92 -0.13
C VAL A 961 1.13 -14.72 -0.24
N ASN A 962 1.62 -14.25 0.89
CA ASN A 962 2.62 -13.20 0.91
C ASN A 962 3.91 -13.65 0.19
N ILE A 963 4.28 -12.92 -0.88
CA ILE A 963 5.55 -13.09 -1.61
C ILE A 963 6.54 -11.97 -1.31
N ASN A 964 6.26 -11.09 -0.35
CA ASN A 964 7.14 -10.01 0.06
C ASN A 964 8.09 -10.47 1.18
N GLY A 965 9.28 -9.91 1.20
CA GLY A 965 10.26 -10.16 2.25
C GLY A 965 11.08 -11.44 2.08
N LEU A 966 11.59 -11.97 3.19
CA LEU A 966 12.57 -13.05 3.22
C LEU A 966 11.96 -14.45 3.37
N GLN A 967 10.68 -14.52 3.72
CA GLN A 967 9.94 -15.76 3.96
C GLN A 967 8.67 -15.79 3.10
N PRO A 968 8.82 -15.70 1.77
CA PRO A 968 7.69 -15.75 0.85
C PRO A 968 7.13 -17.16 0.70
N GLY A 969 5.90 -17.27 0.18
CA GLY A 969 5.32 -18.55 -0.22
C GLY A 969 4.86 -19.45 0.92
N ILE A 970 4.61 -18.92 2.12
CA ILE A 970 4.11 -19.68 3.26
C ILE A 970 2.63 -19.40 3.47
N GLU A 971 1.78 -20.40 3.31
CA GLU A 971 0.40 -20.33 3.78
C GLU A 971 0.36 -20.68 5.27
N LYS A 972 0.07 -19.67 6.12
CA LYS A 972 0.11 -19.80 7.58
C LYS A 972 -1.23 -20.25 8.16
N LEU A 973 -1.22 -20.94 9.30
CA LEU A 973 -2.42 -21.31 10.08
C LEU A 973 -3.11 -20.11 10.73
N ASP A 974 -2.36 -19.07 11.03
CA ASP A 974 -2.81 -17.82 11.60
C ASP A 974 -2.29 -16.70 10.73
N GLY A 975 -3.13 -15.80 10.28
CA GLY A 975 -2.71 -14.64 9.52
C GLY A 975 -3.54 -14.36 8.27
N SER A 976 -3.02 -13.47 7.45
CA SER A 976 -3.73 -12.86 6.31
C SER A 976 -4.24 -13.85 5.27
N SER A 977 -3.56 -14.98 5.10
CA SER A 977 -3.95 -16.01 4.13
C SER A 977 -5.25 -16.73 4.48
N LEU A 978 -5.64 -16.77 5.77
CA LEU A 978 -6.88 -17.42 6.24
C LEU A 978 -8.07 -16.45 6.38
N TYR A 979 -7.87 -15.12 6.24
CA TYR A 979 -9.01 -14.23 6.21
C TYR A 979 -9.94 -14.60 5.04
N PRO A 980 -11.28 -14.69 5.26
CA PRO A 980 -12.19 -15.15 4.22
C PRO A 980 -12.03 -14.35 2.93
N GLN A 981 -11.85 -15.06 1.82
CA GLN A 981 -11.78 -14.44 0.51
C GLN A 981 -13.17 -14.09 0.01
N THR A 982 -13.35 -12.85 -0.41
CA THR A 982 -14.67 -12.31 -0.75
C THR A 982 -14.70 -11.76 -2.16
N ILE A 983 -15.87 -11.88 -2.79
CA ILE A 983 -16.25 -11.07 -3.95
C ILE A 983 -16.86 -9.79 -3.39
N HIS A 984 -16.33 -8.63 -3.77
CA HIS A 984 -16.86 -7.33 -3.38
C HIS A 984 -17.74 -6.79 -4.49
N ALA A 985 -19.02 -6.58 -4.22
CA ALA A 985 -19.97 -5.95 -5.15
C ALA A 985 -20.22 -4.51 -4.72
N THR A 986 -19.73 -3.54 -5.49
CA THR A 986 -19.86 -2.11 -5.19
C THR A 986 -20.75 -1.43 -6.22
N PHE A 987 -21.83 -0.79 -5.77
CA PHE A 987 -22.62 0.16 -6.52
C PHE A 987 -22.17 1.58 -6.18
N GLY A 988 -21.90 2.39 -7.21
CA GLY A 988 -21.46 3.77 -7.04
C GLY A 988 -22.31 4.78 -7.80
N VAL A 989 -22.47 5.95 -7.19
CA VAL A 989 -23.13 7.12 -7.80
C VAL A 989 -22.22 8.33 -7.64
N GLN A 990 -22.00 9.05 -8.75
CA GLN A 990 -21.27 10.31 -8.75
C GLN A 990 -22.12 11.41 -9.36
N LEU A 991 -22.32 12.49 -8.62
CA LEU A 991 -23.12 13.65 -8.99
C LEU A 991 -22.20 14.88 -9.06
N THR A 992 -22.18 15.56 -10.18
CA THR A 992 -21.39 16.81 -10.36
C THR A 992 -22.34 17.98 -10.59
N PHE A 993 -22.20 19.00 -9.75
CA PHE A 993 -23.01 20.21 -9.72
C PHE A 993 -22.26 21.41 -10.26
#